data_84fc9236082bbe3b7585858769bd9c30
#
_entry.id   84fc9236082bbe3b7585858769bd9c30
#
_cell.length_a   1.000
_cell.length_b   1.000
_cell.length_c   1.000
_cell.angle_alpha   90.00
_cell.angle_beta   90.00
_cell.angle_gamma   90.00
#
_symmetry.space_group_name_H-M   'P 1'
#
loop_
_entity.id
_entity.type
_entity.pdbx_description
1 polymer ?
#
loop_
_entity_poly.entity_id
_entity_poly.type
_entity_poly.pdbx_seq_one_letter_code
_entity_poly.pdbx_strand_id
1 'polypeptide(L)'
;MSSLPVSAVANSAVALASQDIDSTLRENRVFPPPPEFSAKAHIQSLEQYEALYKQSIDDPEAFWAGVAKDLHWFKPWDKVLDWNLPSAQWFVGGKLNLCYNCVDRHALGERRDKTALIWEGEPGEVRRLTYAELHTEVQRFANALYALGIRKGDRVAVYMGMTPELAIALLACARIGAVHSVIFGGFAANAIADRVNDSGCVAILTQDSSYRRGSEIQLKRTVDEAMNACHTVKHVVVLRRTGSPVKMVDGRDHWWHELIAAATPDCPAEELDSEDPLYILYTSGTTGKPKGLVHTTGGYAVQTYITSKYVFDLKDEDIYWCTADIGWVTGHSYVVYGPLQNGATVMMYEGAPNWPDFSRFWKIIDDHKITIFYTAPTAIRAFIKWGDQHVEKHSLASLRLLGTVGEPINPEAWMWYREKIGHNRCPIVDTWWQTETGAILIAPIPGAVATKPGSATRPFFGIQPEVVNKEGQPVPAGHGGLLIVRKPWPSMARTIYGAHERYKKTYWSDIEGCYFTGDGARQDADGYFWLMGRVDDVINVSGHRLGTMEVESALVAHPKVAEAAVVGRPDELKGQAISAFVSLESGNQPSEELKDELRKWVSKEIGSLARPDDIRFTEALPKTRSGKIMRRLLRELATHGEIKGDTTTLEDFTVIAKLREAEEG
;
A
#
# COMPACT_ATOMS: atom_id res chain seq x y z
N MET A 1 56.63 -26.10 50.90
CA MET A 1 55.93 -27.40 51.01
C MET A 1 54.48 -27.17 50.73
N SER A 2 53.94 -27.95 49.87
CA SER A 2 52.52 -28.05 49.53
C SER A 2 51.94 -26.92 48.68
N SER A 3 52.01 -27.11 47.37
CA SER A 3 51.28 -26.46 46.34
C SER A 3 49.82 -26.93 46.31
N LEU A 4 48.86 -25.99 46.25
CA LEU A 4 47.47 -26.28 45.92
C LEU A 4 47.23 -25.97 44.46
N PRO A 5 46.42 -26.76 43.74
CA PRO A 5 46.17 -26.53 42.30
C PRO A 5 45.11 -25.45 42.09
N VAL A 6 45.39 -24.61 41.10
CA VAL A 6 44.44 -23.63 40.54
C VAL A 6 43.34 -24.40 39.81
N SER A 7 42.11 -24.34 40.32
CA SER A 7 40.92 -24.85 39.63
C SER A 7 40.57 -23.96 38.44
N ALA A 8 40.57 -24.55 37.24
CA ALA A 8 40.05 -23.95 36.07
C ALA A 8 38.53 -23.71 36.20
N VAL A 9 38.15 -22.47 36.28
CA VAL A 9 36.74 -22.06 36.14
C VAL A 9 36.41 -22.17 34.64
N ALA A 10 35.71 -23.23 34.28
CA ALA A 10 35.12 -23.36 32.97
C ALA A 10 34.05 -22.27 32.81
N ASN A 11 34.32 -21.28 32.00
CA ASN A 11 33.31 -20.34 31.48
C ASN A 11 32.33 -21.14 30.62
N SER A 12 31.23 -21.57 31.21
CA SER A 12 30.03 -21.92 30.47
C SER A 12 29.32 -20.61 30.05
N ALA A 13 29.75 -20.05 28.95
CA ALA A 13 28.94 -19.09 28.22
C ALA A 13 27.73 -19.88 27.67
N VAL A 14 26.65 -19.92 28.45
CA VAL A 14 25.32 -20.21 27.91
C VAL A 14 25.04 -19.09 26.90
N ALA A 15 25.11 -19.42 25.63
CA ALA A 15 24.65 -18.53 24.58
C ALA A 15 23.18 -18.23 24.86
N LEU A 16 22.88 -17.06 25.37
CA LEU A 16 21.56 -16.49 25.37
C LEU A 16 21.15 -16.48 23.90
N ALA A 17 20.19 -17.34 23.52
CA ALA A 17 19.59 -17.33 22.19
C ALA A 17 19.15 -15.90 21.92
N SER A 18 19.69 -15.27 20.89
CA SER A 18 19.39 -13.89 20.56
C SER A 18 17.89 -13.80 20.27
N GLN A 19 17.19 -12.92 20.97
CA GLN A 19 15.78 -12.68 20.77
C GLN A 19 15.54 -11.75 19.57
N ASP A 20 16.61 -11.30 18.93
CA ASP A 20 16.62 -10.40 17.79
C ASP A 20 16.36 -11.17 16.49
N ILE A 21 15.85 -10.47 15.47
CA ILE A 21 15.67 -11.05 14.14
C ILE A 21 17.04 -11.05 13.45
N ASP A 22 17.53 -12.23 13.07
CA ASP A 22 18.80 -12.34 12.36
C ASP A 22 18.67 -11.78 10.95
N SER A 23 19.57 -10.87 10.57
CA SER A 23 19.67 -10.32 9.22
C SER A 23 20.97 -10.73 8.57
N THR A 24 20.87 -11.37 7.42
CA THR A 24 22.01 -11.88 6.64
C THR A 24 22.15 -11.22 5.27
N LEU A 25 21.13 -10.47 4.84
CA LEU A 25 21.15 -9.74 3.58
C LEU A 25 22.22 -8.64 3.60
N ARG A 26 23.17 -8.69 2.65
CA ARG A 26 24.20 -7.66 2.44
C ARG A 26 23.99 -7.00 1.10
N GLU A 27 23.69 -5.71 1.11
CA GLU A 27 23.60 -4.88 -0.09
C GLU A 27 24.54 -3.69 0.05
N ASN A 28 25.48 -3.56 -0.86
CA ASN A 28 26.51 -2.53 -0.83
C ASN A 28 26.41 -1.53 -1.98
N ARG A 29 25.51 -1.76 -2.94
CA ARG A 29 25.30 -0.85 -4.07
C ARG A 29 24.61 0.42 -3.58
N VAL A 30 25.16 1.57 -3.96
CA VAL A 30 24.62 2.88 -3.58
C VAL A 30 24.45 3.71 -4.84
N PHE A 31 23.28 4.29 -5.00
CA PHE A 31 22.93 5.10 -6.17
C PHE A 31 22.59 6.52 -5.72
N PRO A 32 23.49 7.49 -5.91
CA PRO A 32 23.19 8.90 -5.61
C PRO A 32 22.11 9.42 -6.56
N PRO A 33 21.37 10.46 -6.13
CA PRO A 33 20.43 11.13 -7.01
C PRO A 33 21.14 11.63 -8.28
N PRO A 34 20.52 11.51 -9.48
CA PRO A 34 21.08 12.11 -10.69
C PRO A 34 21.23 13.63 -10.52
N PRO A 35 22.38 14.24 -10.84
CA PRO A 35 22.61 15.67 -10.63
C PRO A 35 21.58 16.58 -11.30
N GLU A 36 21.16 16.23 -12.52
CA GLU A 36 20.13 16.98 -13.26
C GLU A 36 18.76 16.91 -12.60
N PHE A 37 18.44 15.80 -11.91
CA PHE A 37 17.23 15.66 -11.14
C PHE A 37 17.32 16.52 -9.87
N SER A 38 18.41 16.39 -9.10
CA SER A 38 18.63 17.14 -7.87
C SER A 38 18.53 18.65 -8.10
N ALA A 39 19.13 19.16 -9.17
CA ALA A 39 19.13 20.59 -9.49
C ALA A 39 17.70 21.21 -9.65
N LYS A 40 16.71 20.38 -9.97
CA LYS A 40 15.29 20.76 -10.17
C LYS A 40 14.37 20.28 -9.06
N ALA A 41 14.85 19.46 -8.15
CA ALA A 41 14.05 18.88 -7.08
C ALA A 41 13.60 19.91 -6.04
N HIS A 42 12.50 19.62 -5.34
CA HIS A 42 12.08 20.44 -4.18
C HIS A 42 13.11 20.43 -3.05
N ILE A 43 13.74 19.28 -2.82
CA ILE A 43 14.82 19.07 -1.87
C ILE A 43 16.03 18.59 -2.65
N GLN A 44 17.09 19.37 -2.69
CA GLN A 44 18.18 19.23 -3.67
C GLN A 44 19.43 18.53 -3.11
N SER A 45 19.55 18.47 -1.79
CA SER A 45 20.75 17.88 -1.17
C SER A 45 20.43 17.18 0.15
N LEU A 46 21.37 16.29 0.56
CA LEU A 46 21.28 15.58 1.83
C LEU A 46 21.27 16.56 3.02
N GLU A 47 22.04 17.64 2.95
CA GLU A 47 22.08 18.66 3.99
C GLU A 47 20.73 19.36 4.15
N GLN A 48 20.02 19.63 3.06
CA GLN A 48 18.64 20.17 3.12
C GLN A 48 17.68 19.18 3.75
N TYR A 49 17.76 17.90 3.37
CA TYR A 49 16.97 16.87 4.00
C TYR A 49 17.23 16.79 5.49
N GLU A 50 18.49 16.72 5.92
CA GLU A 50 18.89 16.60 7.32
C GLU A 50 18.46 17.82 8.15
N ALA A 51 18.58 19.02 7.61
CA ALA A 51 18.12 20.25 8.25
C ALA A 51 16.60 20.25 8.47
N LEU A 52 15.82 19.91 7.44
CA LEU A 52 14.35 19.81 7.52
C LEU A 52 13.91 18.67 8.44
N TYR A 53 14.58 17.52 8.37
CA TYR A 53 14.27 16.41 9.26
C TYR A 53 14.53 16.79 10.71
N LYS A 54 15.70 17.38 11.00
CA LYS A 54 16.02 17.86 12.35
C LYS A 54 14.98 18.88 12.85
N GLN A 55 14.62 19.86 12.04
CA GLN A 55 13.59 20.84 12.38
C GLN A 55 12.25 20.16 12.70
N SER A 56 11.86 19.18 11.90
CA SER A 56 10.58 18.46 12.07
C SER A 56 10.54 17.58 13.33
N ILE A 57 11.71 17.19 13.86
CA ILE A 57 11.82 16.40 15.10
C ILE A 57 11.96 17.30 16.33
N ASP A 58 12.74 18.38 16.22
CA ASP A 58 12.97 19.32 17.34
C ASP A 58 11.70 20.12 17.69
N ASP A 59 10.91 20.52 16.68
CA ASP A 59 9.64 21.23 16.85
C ASP A 59 8.57 20.71 15.87
N PRO A 60 7.99 19.53 16.14
CA PRO A 60 7.03 18.91 15.24
C PRO A 60 5.76 19.75 15.07
N GLU A 61 5.31 20.46 16.11
CA GLU A 61 4.09 21.28 15.99
C GLU A 61 4.32 22.47 15.05
N ALA A 62 5.42 23.17 15.17
CA ALA A 62 5.75 24.26 14.24
C ALA A 62 5.96 23.75 12.80
N PHE A 63 6.61 22.60 12.63
CA PHE A 63 6.80 21.99 11.32
C PHE A 63 5.45 21.67 10.65
N TRP A 64 4.60 20.90 11.33
CA TRP A 64 3.29 20.51 10.76
C TRP A 64 2.35 21.69 10.59
N ALA A 65 2.38 22.69 11.47
CA ALA A 65 1.66 23.94 11.27
C ALA A 65 2.12 24.70 10.03
N GLY A 66 3.44 24.69 9.76
CA GLY A 66 4.01 25.25 8.54
C GLY A 66 3.48 24.58 7.28
N VAL A 67 3.49 23.26 7.25
CA VAL A 67 2.94 22.46 6.14
C VAL A 67 1.45 22.71 5.94
N ALA A 68 0.69 22.73 7.03
CA ALA A 68 -0.77 22.88 6.97
C ALA A 68 -1.21 24.23 6.35
N LYS A 69 -0.37 25.27 6.41
CA LYS A 69 -0.65 26.57 5.78
C LYS A 69 -0.69 26.52 4.24
N ASP A 70 -0.12 25.49 3.63
CA ASP A 70 -0.21 25.28 2.18
C ASP A 70 -1.62 24.82 1.74
N LEU A 71 -2.46 24.37 2.67
CA LEU A 71 -3.83 23.95 2.42
C LEU A 71 -4.83 25.06 2.74
N HIS A 72 -6.03 24.96 2.15
CA HIS A 72 -7.13 25.86 2.48
C HIS A 72 -7.86 25.39 3.74
N TRP A 73 -7.98 26.29 4.71
CA TRP A 73 -8.75 26.12 5.94
C TRP A 73 -9.83 27.21 6.00
N PHE A 74 -11.07 26.80 6.19
CA PHE A 74 -12.18 27.76 6.45
C PHE A 74 -12.01 28.44 7.82
N LYS A 75 -11.51 27.68 8.79
CA LYS A 75 -11.07 28.18 10.10
C LYS A 75 -9.71 27.55 10.45
N PRO A 76 -8.67 28.33 10.76
CA PRO A 76 -7.43 27.78 11.30
C PRO A 76 -7.65 27.03 12.61
N TRP A 77 -6.74 26.14 12.94
CA TRP A 77 -6.75 25.36 14.18
C TRP A 77 -6.38 26.19 15.40
N ASP A 78 -6.88 25.78 16.57
CA ASP A 78 -6.56 26.39 17.86
C ASP A 78 -5.31 25.71 18.48
N LYS A 79 -5.09 24.40 18.23
CA LYS A 79 -3.96 23.62 18.70
C LYS A 79 -3.51 22.63 17.62
N VAL A 80 -2.20 22.48 17.38
CA VAL A 80 -1.66 21.59 16.33
C VAL A 80 -1.84 20.13 16.70
N LEU A 81 -1.43 19.76 17.90
CA LEU A 81 -1.48 18.38 18.40
C LEU A 81 -2.05 18.35 19.82
N ASP A 82 -3.05 17.51 20.02
CA ASP A 82 -3.49 17.06 21.34
C ASP A 82 -3.24 15.56 21.46
N TRP A 83 -2.21 15.21 22.23
CA TRP A 83 -1.75 13.83 22.34
C TRP A 83 -1.94 13.28 23.75
N ASN A 84 -2.80 12.29 23.85
CA ASN A 84 -3.05 11.52 25.07
C ASN A 84 -3.04 10.03 24.69
N LEU A 85 -1.87 9.40 24.84
CA LEU A 85 -1.59 8.02 24.40
C LEU A 85 -2.75 7.03 24.66
N PRO A 86 -3.15 6.22 23.68
CA PRO A 86 -2.65 6.17 22.30
C PRO A 86 -3.36 7.15 21.35
N SER A 87 -4.28 7.96 21.87
CA SER A 87 -5.11 8.87 21.08
C SER A 87 -4.35 10.14 20.73
N ALA A 88 -4.39 10.54 19.48
CA ALA A 88 -3.86 11.81 19.00
C ALA A 88 -4.91 12.52 18.14
N GLN A 89 -5.07 13.83 18.38
CA GLN A 89 -5.88 14.73 17.55
C GLN A 89 -4.98 15.79 16.94
N TRP A 90 -5.16 16.05 15.66
CA TRP A 90 -4.34 16.99 14.92
C TRP A 90 -5.16 18.16 14.39
N PHE A 91 -4.57 19.36 14.47
CA PHE A 91 -5.21 20.62 14.04
C PHE A 91 -6.57 20.85 14.69
N VAL A 92 -6.61 20.67 16.01
CA VAL A 92 -7.80 20.72 16.85
C VAL A 92 -8.51 22.07 16.69
N GLY A 93 -9.82 22.04 16.44
CA GLY A 93 -10.65 23.23 16.22
C GLY A 93 -10.56 23.82 14.81
N GLY A 94 -9.65 23.29 13.96
CA GLY A 94 -9.56 23.67 12.55
C GLY A 94 -10.72 23.16 11.72
N LYS A 95 -11.12 23.94 10.71
CA LYS A 95 -12.18 23.58 9.77
C LYS A 95 -11.64 23.57 8.36
N LEU A 96 -11.79 22.45 7.67
CA LEU A 96 -11.38 22.28 6.27
C LEU A 96 -12.29 21.30 5.55
N ASN A 97 -12.08 21.18 4.25
CA ASN A 97 -12.67 20.13 3.44
C ASN A 97 -11.61 19.55 2.50
N LEU A 98 -11.46 18.23 2.51
CA LEU A 98 -10.44 17.60 1.69
C LEU A 98 -10.77 17.67 0.19
N CYS A 99 -12.06 17.54 -0.17
CA CYS A 99 -12.51 17.74 -1.55
C CYS A 99 -12.21 19.16 -2.03
N TYR A 100 -12.47 20.19 -1.21
CA TYR A 100 -12.11 21.57 -1.55
C TYR A 100 -10.62 21.70 -1.87
N ASN A 101 -9.78 21.08 -1.06
CA ASN A 101 -8.32 21.11 -1.28
C ASN A 101 -7.87 20.31 -2.50
N CYS A 102 -8.59 19.28 -2.91
CA CYS A 102 -8.29 18.48 -4.11
C CYS A 102 -8.82 19.09 -5.40
N VAL A 103 -9.93 19.83 -5.33
CA VAL A 103 -10.69 20.20 -6.55
C VAL A 103 -10.95 21.70 -6.61
N ASP A 104 -11.68 22.27 -5.64
CA ASP A 104 -12.20 23.64 -5.72
C ASP A 104 -11.10 24.68 -5.88
N ARG A 105 -10.06 24.64 -5.03
CA ARG A 105 -8.97 25.62 -5.09
C ARG A 105 -8.21 25.62 -6.42
N HIS A 106 -8.23 24.51 -7.13
CA HIS A 106 -7.65 24.39 -8.47
C HIS A 106 -8.65 24.81 -9.57
N ALA A 107 -9.89 24.34 -9.47
CA ALA A 107 -10.95 24.68 -10.41
C ALA A 107 -11.32 26.18 -10.43
N LEU A 108 -11.19 26.83 -9.28
CA LEU A 108 -11.45 28.27 -9.10
C LEU A 108 -10.22 29.14 -9.32
N GLY A 109 -9.04 28.54 -9.53
CA GLY A 109 -7.77 29.19 -9.71
C GLY A 109 -7.14 28.97 -11.11
N GLU A 110 -5.82 29.11 -11.17
CA GLU A 110 -5.05 29.04 -12.43
C GLU A 110 -5.07 27.66 -13.10
N ARG A 111 -5.37 26.59 -12.35
CA ARG A 111 -5.43 25.20 -12.87
C ARG A 111 -6.81 24.80 -13.38
N ARG A 112 -7.74 25.76 -13.53
CA ARG A 112 -9.10 25.50 -13.95
C ARG A 112 -9.19 24.56 -15.17
N ASP A 113 -8.43 24.87 -16.21
CA ASP A 113 -8.46 24.16 -17.48
C ASP A 113 -7.37 23.08 -17.61
N LYS A 114 -6.57 22.90 -16.55
CA LYS A 114 -5.59 21.80 -16.44
C LYS A 114 -6.31 20.47 -16.32
N THR A 115 -5.82 19.45 -17.00
CA THR A 115 -6.31 18.07 -16.83
C THR A 115 -6.03 17.61 -15.39
N ALA A 116 -7.09 17.25 -14.67
CA ALA A 116 -7.00 16.62 -13.35
C ALA A 116 -6.89 15.11 -13.46
N LEU A 117 -7.75 14.49 -14.28
CA LEU A 117 -7.79 13.04 -14.49
C LEU A 117 -7.64 12.69 -15.96
N ILE A 118 -6.77 11.75 -16.25
CA ILE A 118 -6.74 10.98 -17.49
C ILE A 118 -7.16 9.56 -17.10
N TRP A 119 -8.13 9.02 -17.79
CA TRP A 119 -8.56 7.66 -17.59
C TRP A 119 -8.54 6.89 -18.90
N GLU A 120 -8.08 5.63 -18.82
CA GLU A 120 -8.15 4.70 -19.92
C GLU A 120 -8.82 3.40 -19.45
N GLY A 121 -9.86 2.97 -20.18
CA GLY A 121 -10.51 1.69 -19.96
C GLY A 121 -9.75 0.54 -20.63
N GLU A 122 -9.98 -0.69 -20.16
CA GLU A 122 -9.33 -1.87 -20.73
C GLU A 122 -9.63 -2.04 -22.25
N PRO A 123 -10.84 -1.75 -22.77
CA PRO A 123 -11.11 -1.73 -24.20
C PRO A 123 -10.35 -0.65 -25.00
N GLY A 124 -9.74 0.33 -24.34
CA GLY A 124 -8.91 1.36 -24.97
C GLY A 124 -9.59 2.73 -25.12
N GLU A 125 -10.81 2.91 -24.61
CA GLU A 125 -11.42 4.23 -24.53
C GLU A 125 -10.69 5.14 -23.55
N VAL A 126 -10.57 6.41 -23.88
CA VAL A 126 -9.88 7.41 -23.07
C VAL A 126 -10.82 8.55 -22.71
N ARG A 127 -10.81 8.95 -21.45
CA ARG A 127 -11.51 10.16 -20.97
C ARG A 127 -10.52 11.08 -20.27
N ARG A 128 -10.74 12.38 -20.43
CA ARG A 128 -9.97 13.42 -19.73
C ARG A 128 -10.95 14.35 -19.05
N LEU A 129 -10.67 14.71 -17.80
CA LEU A 129 -11.42 15.69 -17.05
C LEU A 129 -10.46 16.80 -16.60
N THR A 130 -10.79 18.04 -16.92
CA THR A 130 -10.13 19.21 -16.32
C THR A 130 -10.55 19.37 -14.86
N TYR A 131 -9.84 20.19 -14.10
CA TYR A 131 -10.26 20.52 -12.72
C TYR A 131 -11.65 21.16 -12.69
N ALA A 132 -12.00 21.99 -13.68
CA ALA A 132 -13.34 22.58 -13.79
C ALA A 132 -14.43 21.53 -14.05
N GLU A 133 -14.17 20.57 -14.93
CA GLU A 133 -15.10 19.47 -15.21
C GLU A 133 -15.24 18.55 -14.01
N LEU A 134 -14.11 18.16 -13.38
CA LEU A 134 -14.12 17.36 -12.16
C LEU A 134 -14.90 18.05 -11.03
N HIS A 135 -14.73 19.36 -10.87
CA HIS A 135 -15.47 20.15 -9.89
C HIS A 135 -16.99 20.09 -10.14
N THR A 136 -17.40 20.24 -11.39
CA THR A 136 -18.81 20.16 -11.78
C THR A 136 -19.41 18.78 -11.49
N GLU A 137 -18.72 17.71 -11.87
CA GLU A 137 -19.18 16.34 -11.66
C GLU A 137 -19.25 15.97 -10.18
N VAL A 138 -18.25 16.38 -9.39
CA VAL A 138 -18.24 16.15 -7.94
C VAL A 138 -19.39 16.88 -7.24
N GLN A 139 -19.67 18.13 -7.61
CA GLN A 139 -20.79 18.88 -7.03
C GLN A 139 -22.14 18.27 -7.37
N ARG A 140 -22.33 17.86 -8.63
CA ARG A 140 -23.57 17.18 -9.05
C ARG A 140 -23.79 15.89 -8.29
N PHE A 141 -22.73 15.07 -8.15
CA PHE A 141 -22.86 13.81 -7.42
C PHE A 141 -23.06 14.04 -5.91
N ALA A 142 -22.43 15.06 -5.33
CA ALA A 142 -22.68 15.46 -3.95
C ALA A 142 -24.16 15.85 -3.72
N ASN A 143 -24.76 16.64 -4.62
CA ASN A 143 -26.16 16.96 -4.60
C ASN A 143 -27.07 15.73 -4.81
N ALA A 144 -26.64 14.79 -5.66
CA ALA A 144 -27.35 13.51 -5.81
C ALA A 144 -27.37 12.70 -4.51
N LEU A 145 -26.26 12.67 -3.78
CA LEU A 145 -26.19 12.05 -2.44
C LEU A 145 -27.12 12.76 -1.44
N TYR A 146 -27.16 14.09 -1.44
CA TYR A 146 -28.10 14.86 -0.63
C TYR A 146 -29.56 14.57 -0.97
N ALA A 147 -29.90 14.41 -2.26
CA ALA A 147 -31.24 14.06 -2.70
C ALA A 147 -31.69 12.67 -2.21
N LEU A 148 -30.74 11.74 -2.08
CA LEU A 148 -30.96 10.43 -1.47
C LEU A 148 -31.00 10.45 0.06
N GLY A 149 -30.91 11.63 0.69
CA GLY A 149 -30.95 11.78 2.14
C GLY A 149 -29.64 11.49 2.86
N ILE A 150 -28.53 11.30 2.14
CA ILE A 150 -27.20 11.08 2.73
C ILE A 150 -26.67 12.41 3.29
N ARG A 151 -26.12 12.39 4.48
CA ARG A 151 -25.66 13.58 5.22
C ARG A 151 -24.30 13.33 5.85
N LYS A 152 -23.71 14.40 6.39
CA LYS A 152 -22.47 14.35 7.20
C LYS A 152 -22.56 13.24 8.24
N GLY A 153 -21.52 12.40 8.31
CA GLY A 153 -21.42 11.28 9.24
C GLY A 153 -22.09 9.98 8.78
N ASP A 154 -22.92 10.00 7.73
CA ASP A 154 -23.42 8.75 7.13
C ASP A 154 -22.29 7.98 6.44
N ARG A 155 -22.35 6.64 6.53
CA ARG A 155 -21.35 5.79 5.87
C ARG A 155 -21.89 5.31 4.54
N VAL A 156 -21.05 5.42 3.52
CA VAL A 156 -21.34 5.03 2.14
C VAL A 156 -20.32 3.99 1.68
N ALA A 157 -20.79 2.77 1.39
CA ALA A 157 -19.96 1.75 0.81
C ALA A 157 -19.75 2.03 -0.69
N VAL A 158 -18.52 1.83 -1.19
CA VAL A 158 -18.18 2.02 -2.59
C VAL A 158 -17.57 0.73 -3.12
N TYR A 159 -18.29 0.07 -4.05
CA TYR A 159 -17.89 -1.19 -4.67
C TYR A 159 -17.91 -1.02 -6.19
N MET A 160 -16.86 -0.43 -6.73
CA MET A 160 -16.73 -0.02 -8.13
C MET A 160 -15.38 -0.44 -8.74
N GLY A 161 -15.32 -0.54 -10.06
CA GLY A 161 -14.06 -0.64 -10.79
C GLY A 161 -13.35 0.72 -10.90
N MET A 162 -12.13 0.71 -11.41
CA MET A 162 -11.26 1.87 -11.54
C MET A 162 -11.74 2.85 -12.63
N THR A 163 -12.88 3.48 -12.42
CA THR A 163 -13.47 4.49 -13.30
C THR A 163 -13.30 5.91 -12.72
N PRO A 164 -13.40 6.98 -13.50
CA PRO A 164 -13.41 8.36 -12.98
C PRO A 164 -14.50 8.57 -11.92
N GLU A 165 -15.64 7.92 -12.08
CA GLU A 165 -16.77 8.00 -11.15
C GLU A 165 -16.44 7.46 -9.76
N LEU A 166 -15.49 6.51 -9.66
CA LEU A 166 -14.99 6.06 -8.35
C LEU A 166 -14.27 7.20 -7.61
N ALA A 167 -13.40 7.95 -8.29
CA ALA A 167 -12.74 9.11 -7.69
C ALA A 167 -13.75 10.23 -7.36
N ILE A 168 -14.71 10.47 -8.25
CA ILE A 168 -15.81 11.43 -8.03
C ILE A 168 -16.64 11.04 -6.81
N ALA A 169 -16.92 9.74 -6.62
CA ALA A 169 -17.66 9.25 -5.46
C ALA A 169 -16.95 9.56 -4.13
N LEU A 170 -15.65 9.30 -4.04
CA LEU A 170 -14.86 9.60 -2.84
C LEU A 170 -14.83 11.11 -2.55
N LEU A 171 -14.58 11.91 -3.58
CA LEU A 171 -14.54 13.37 -3.47
C LEU A 171 -15.90 13.95 -3.09
N ALA A 172 -16.99 13.43 -3.64
CA ALA A 172 -18.34 13.87 -3.29
C ALA A 172 -18.71 13.51 -1.84
N CYS A 173 -18.36 12.30 -1.38
CA CYS A 173 -18.52 11.93 0.03
C CYS A 173 -17.72 12.88 0.94
N ALA A 174 -16.45 13.11 0.63
CA ALA A 174 -15.60 14.04 1.38
C ALA A 174 -16.17 15.47 1.37
N ARG A 175 -16.77 15.90 0.25
CA ARG A 175 -17.38 17.22 0.11
C ARG A 175 -18.51 17.47 1.11
N ILE A 176 -19.38 16.49 1.30
CA ILE A 176 -20.56 16.59 2.19
C ILE A 176 -20.30 16.04 3.60
N GLY A 177 -19.08 15.57 3.89
CA GLY A 177 -18.74 14.96 5.18
C GLY A 177 -19.34 13.57 5.40
N ALA A 178 -19.76 12.87 4.34
CA ALA A 178 -20.13 11.47 4.41
C ALA A 178 -18.84 10.61 4.47
N VAL A 179 -18.88 9.55 5.28
CA VAL A 179 -17.73 8.67 5.50
C VAL A 179 -17.76 7.55 4.46
N HIS A 180 -16.83 7.56 3.50
CA HIS A 180 -16.79 6.49 2.52
C HIS A 180 -16.06 5.25 3.04
N SER A 181 -16.51 4.07 2.60
CA SER A 181 -15.86 2.79 2.86
C SER A 181 -15.72 2.05 1.55
N VAL A 182 -14.52 2.12 0.95
CA VAL A 182 -14.28 1.47 -0.34
C VAL A 182 -14.04 -0.01 -0.12
N ILE A 183 -14.73 -0.82 -0.89
CA ILE A 183 -14.62 -2.28 -0.94
C ILE A 183 -14.05 -2.64 -2.29
N PHE A 184 -12.96 -3.37 -2.31
CA PHE A 184 -12.30 -3.76 -3.57
C PHE A 184 -13.27 -4.49 -4.50
N GLY A 185 -13.38 -4.04 -5.77
CA GLY A 185 -14.35 -4.52 -6.78
C GLY A 185 -14.25 -5.98 -7.18
N GLY A 186 -13.41 -6.71 -6.52
CA GLY A 186 -13.26 -8.14 -6.69
C GLY A 186 -13.66 -8.99 -5.49
N PHE A 187 -14.14 -8.41 -4.40
CA PHE A 187 -14.58 -9.19 -3.23
C PHE A 187 -15.93 -9.85 -3.47
N ALA A 188 -16.14 -11.00 -2.82
CA ALA A 188 -17.40 -11.75 -2.87
C ALA A 188 -18.50 -11.06 -2.03
N ALA A 189 -19.74 -11.48 -2.24
CA ALA A 189 -20.94 -10.91 -1.63
C ALA A 189 -20.89 -10.85 -0.09
N ASN A 190 -20.42 -11.91 0.57
CA ASN A 190 -20.29 -11.92 2.04
C ASN A 190 -19.29 -10.89 2.55
N ALA A 191 -18.17 -10.70 1.83
CA ALA A 191 -17.20 -9.68 2.22
C ALA A 191 -17.74 -8.26 2.10
N ILE A 192 -18.67 -8.03 1.16
CA ILE A 192 -19.42 -6.76 1.06
C ILE A 192 -20.36 -6.63 2.25
N ALA A 193 -21.21 -7.65 2.48
CA ALA A 193 -22.21 -7.63 3.56
C ALA A 193 -21.56 -7.42 4.94
N ASP A 194 -20.46 -8.11 5.23
CA ASP A 194 -19.73 -7.99 6.50
C ASP A 194 -19.27 -6.54 6.75
N ARG A 195 -18.69 -5.88 5.75
CA ARG A 195 -18.18 -4.51 5.87
C ARG A 195 -19.30 -3.48 5.96
N VAL A 196 -20.33 -3.66 5.15
CA VAL A 196 -21.53 -2.81 5.15
C VAL A 196 -22.24 -2.87 6.50
N ASN A 197 -22.42 -4.05 7.06
CA ASN A 197 -23.08 -4.23 8.34
C ASN A 197 -22.22 -3.73 9.52
N ASP A 198 -20.92 -4.02 9.51
CA ASP A 198 -19.98 -3.59 10.56
C ASP A 198 -19.91 -2.06 10.64
N SER A 199 -19.83 -1.36 9.51
CA SER A 199 -19.80 0.11 9.47
C SER A 199 -21.18 0.75 9.47
N GLY A 200 -22.26 -0.02 9.28
CA GLY A 200 -23.63 0.51 9.20
C GLY A 200 -23.84 1.44 8.00
N CYS A 201 -23.35 1.05 6.82
CA CYS A 201 -23.51 1.84 5.61
C CYS A 201 -24.97 1.98 5.21
N VAL A 202 -25.39 3.20 4.85
CA VAL A 202 -26.76 3.51 4.42
C VAL A 202 -26.96 3.43 2.91
N ALA A 203 -25.87 3.47 2.15
CA ALA A 203 -25.89 3.36 0.69
C ALA A 203 -24.70 2.53 0.18
N ILE A 204 -24.88 1.94 -1.00
CA ILE A 204 -23.81 1.29 -1.79
C ILE A 204 -23.75 1.96 -3.15
N LEU A 205 -22.55 2.43 -3.53
CA LEU A 205 -22.25 2.91 -4.88
C LEU A 205 -21.57 1.76 -5.63
N THR A 206 -22.09 1.43 -6.81
CA THR A 206 -21.57 0.31 -7.62
C THR A 206 -21.71 0.61 -9.12
N GLN A 207 -21.42 -0.35 -9.95
CA GLN A 207 -21.62 -0.29 -11.41
C GLN A 207 -22.17 -1.61 -11.94
N ASP A 208 -22.71 -1.58 -13.16
CA ASP A 208 -23.23 -2.81 -13.80
C ASP A 208 -22.16 -3.90 -13.84
N SER A 209 -21.06 -3.66 -14.57
CA SER A 209 -19.91 -4.55 -14.69
C SER A 209 -18.63 -3.74 -14.83
N SER A 210 -17.48 -4.38 -14.70
CA SER A 210 -16.14 -3.84 -14.96
C SER A 210 -15.39 -4.76 -15.92
N TYR A 211 -14.47 -4.20 -16.71
CA TYR A 211 -13.61 -5.02 -17.58
C TYR A 211 -12.35 -5.48 -16.86
N ARG A 212 -12.00 -6.75 -17.03
CA ARG A 212 -10.70 -7.27 -16.59
C ARG A 212 -10.28 -8.49 -17.41
N ARG A 213 -9.11 -8.43 -18.03
CA ARG A 213 -8.54 -9.48 -18.91
C ARG A 213 -9.50 -9.90 -20.04
N GLY A 214 -10.14 -8.91 -20.67
CA GLY A 214 -11.08 -9.11 -21.76
C GLY A 214 -12.44 -9.71 -21.34
N SER A 215 -12.70 -9.83 -20.05
CA SER A 215 -13.95 -10.34 -19.51
C SER A 215 -14.67 -9.29 -18.66
N GLU A 216 -15.98 -9.43 -18.52
CA GLU A 216 -16.77 -8.59 -17.62
C GLU A 216 -16.91 -9.22 -16.25
N ILE A 217 -16.67 -8.42 -15.21
CA ILE A 217 -16.94 -8.78 -13.82
C ILE A 217 -18.24 -8.13 -13.40
N GLN A 218 -19.23 -8.96 -13.03
CA GLN A 218 -20.59 -8.54 -12.72
C GLN A 218 -20.72 -7.95 -11.31
N LEU A 219 -20.45 -6.64 -11.16
CA LEU A 219 -20.39 -6.00 -9.83
C LEU A 219 -21.78 -5.84 -9.20
N LYS A 220 -22.75 -5.31 -9.97
CA LYS A 220 -24.13 -5.14 -9.47
C LYS A 220 -24.75 -6.47 -9.01
N ARG A 221 -24.49 -7.56 -9.72
CA ARG A 221 -24.97 -8.89 -9.33
C ARG A 221 -24.39 -9.32 -7.98
N THR A 222 -23.12 -9.10 -7.75
CA THR A 222 -22.45 -9.39 -6.46
C THR A 222 -23.05 -8.53 -5.33
N VAL A 223 -23.36 -7.26 -5.61
CA VAL A 223 -24.06 -6.40 -4.65
C VAL A 223 -25.46 -6.93 -4.37
N ASP A 224 -26.22 -7.35 -5.38
CA ASP A 224 -27.57 -7.90 -5.17
C ASP A 224 -27.56 -9.18 -4.31
N GLU A 225 -26.53 -10.02 -4.47
CA GLU A 225 -26.32 -11.18 -3.59
C GLU A 225 -26.00 -10.73 -2.15
N ALA A 226 -25.15 -9.71 -1.97
CA ALA A 226 -24.81 -9.15 -0.66
C ALA A 226 -26.03 -8.52 0.04
N MET A 227 -26.93 -7.91 -0.73
CA MET A 227 -28.13 -7.25 -0.19
C MET A 227 -29.07 -8.20 0.57
N ASN A 228 -28.99 -9.52 0.34
CA ASN A 228 -29.77 -10.50 1.13
C ASN A 228 -29.35 -10.53 2.61
N ALA A 229 -28.12 -10.06 2.92
CA ALA A 229 -27.57 -10.01 4.28
C ALA A 229 -27.30 -8.60 4.78
N CYS A 230 -27.50 -7.56 3.97
CA CYS A 230 -27.33 -6.16 4.38
C CYS A 230 -28.60 -5.64 5.07
N HIS A 231 -28.45 -4.97 6.23
CA HIS A 231 -29.58 -4.56 7.05
C HIS A 231 -29.81 -3.05 7.11
N THR A 232 -28.80 -2.24 6.74
CA THR A 232 -28.81 -0.78 6.89
C THR A 232 -28.94 -0.01 5.59
N VAL A 233 -28.69 -0.69 4.46
CA VAL A 233 -28.65 -0.06 3.13
C VAL A 233 -30.04 0.30 2.66
N LYS A 234 -30.23 1.57 2.33
CA LYS A 234 -31.48 2.13 1.80
C LYS A 234 -31.39 2.38 0.30
N HIS A 235 -30.20 2.69 -0.22
CA HIS A 235 -29.99 3.09 -1.59
C HIS A 235 -28.82 2.32 -2.22
N VAL A 236 -28.97 1.92 -3.47
CA VAL A 236 -27.89 1.38 -4.32
C VAL A 236 -27.81 2.25 -5.57
N VAL A 237 -26.69 2.94 -5.75
CA VAL A 237 -26.42 3.77 -6.95
C VAL A 237 -25.60 2.96 -7.94
N VAL A 238 -26.07 2.87 -9.18
CA VAL A 238 -25.49 1.99 -10.20
C VAL A 238 -24.99 2.82 -11.38
N LEU A 239 -23.68 2.80 -11.60
CA LEU A 239 -23.07 3.35 -12.81
C LEU A 239 -23.25 2.38 -13.99
N ARG A 240 -23.68 2.88 -15.14
CA ARG A 240 -23.70 2.12 -16.40
C ARG A 240 -22.32 2.23 -17.05
N ARG A 241 -21.48 1.21 -16.83
CA ARG A 241 -20.09 1.19 -17.35
C ARG A 241 -19.99 0.36 -18.64
N THR A 242 -20.50 -0.86 -18.62
CA THR A 242 -20.41 -1.79 -19.76
C THR A 242 -21.70 -1.86 -20.58
N GLY A 243 -22.82 -1.46 -19.99
CA GLY A 243 -24.16 -1.62 -20.59
C GLY A 243 -24.76 -3.01 -20.35
N SER A 244 -24.12 -3.84 -19.52
CA SER A 244 -24.64 -5.17 -19.16
C SER A 244 -26.02 -5.08 -18.52
N PRO A 245 -26.93 -6.00 -18.85
CA PRO A 245 -28.25 -6.07 -18.21
C PRO A 245 -28.14 -6.32 -16.70
N VAL A 246 -28.75 -5.48 -15.91
CA VAL A 246 -28.80 -5.62 -14.43
C VAL A 246 -30.22 -5.47 -13.95
N LYS A 247 -30.55 -6.17 -12.85
CA LYS A 247 -31.81 -5.99 -12.16
C LYS A 247 -31.75 -4.69 -11.36
N MET A 248 -32.76 -3.82 -11.56
CA MET A 248 -32.99 -2.63 -10.73
C MET A 248 -34.19 -2.85 -9.85
N VAL A 249 -34.07 -2.57 -8.56
CA VAL A 249 -35.15 -2.71 -7.58
C VAL A 249 -35.74 -1.33 -7.31
N ASP A 250 -37.01 -1.15 -7.63
CA ASP A 250 -37.71 0.13 -7.49
C ASP A 250 -37.65 0.66 -6.04
N GLY A 251 -37.42 1.97 -5.90
CA GLY A 251 -37.29 2.66 -4.63
C GLY A 251 -35.95 2.46 -3.89
N ARG A 252 -35.14 1.48 -4.30
CA ARG A 252 -33.82 1.21 -3.73
C ARG A 252 -32.71 1.55 -4.69
N ASP A 253 -32.81 1.12 -5.94
CA ASP A 253 -31.73 1.20 -6.94
C ASP A 253 -31.94 2.42 -7.84
N HIS A 254 -30.86 3.17 -8.04
CA HIS A 254 -30.87 4.41 -8.81
C HIS A 254 -29.76 4.40 -9.85
N TRP A 255 -30.04 4.83 -11.07
CA TRP A 255 -29.00 5.00 -12.06
C TRP A 255 -28.16 6.25 -11.78
N TRP A 256 -26.86 6.12 -11.79
CA TRP A 256 -25.91 7.23 -11.60
C TRP A 256 -26.21 8.40 -12.57
N HIS A 257 -26.36 8.09 -13.86
CA HIS A 257 -26.57 9.11 -14.88
C HIS A 257 -27.91 9.85 -14.74
N GLU A 258 -28.93 9.22 -14.23
CA GLU A 258 -30.22 9.88 -13.95
C GLU A 258 -30.11 10.83 -12.76
N LEU A 259 -29.43 10.40 -11.70
CA LEU A 259 -29.18 11.24 -10.53
C LEU A 259 -28.34 12.46 -10.89
N ILE A 260 -27.28 12.32 -11.69
CA ILE A 260 -26.43 13.41 -12.17
C ILE A 260 -27.22 14.38 -13.05
N ALA A 261 -28.05 13.87 -13.96
CA ALA A 261 -28.87 14.72 -14.86
C ALA A 261 -29.88 15.58 -14.09
N ALA A 262 -30.40 15.08 -12.97
CA ALA A 262 -31.35 15.80 -12.12
C ALA A 262 -30.67 16.78 -11.13
N ALA A 263 -29.35 16.63 -10.91
CA ALA A 263 -28.61 17.40 -9.90
C ALA A 263 -28.04 18.71 -10.46
N THR A 264 -28.10 19.77 -9.69
CA THR A 264 -27.41 21.04 -9.99
C THR A 264 -25.93 20.96 -9.68
N PRO A 265 -25.06 21.70 -10.39
CA PRO A 265 -23.62 21.76 -10.12
C PRO A 265 -23.26 22.83 -9.05
N ASP A 266 -24.12 23.08 -8.11
CA ASP A 266 -23.91 24.02 -7.00
C ASP A 266 -24.11 23.29 -5.68
N CYS A 267 -23.01 22.90 -5.07
CA CYS A 267 -22.97 22.20 -3.80
C CYS A 267 -21.74 22.71 -3.01
N PRO A 268 -21.89 23.70 -2.13
CA PRO A 268 -20.80 24.17 -1.28
C PRO A 268 -20.17 23.04 -0.49
N ALA A 269 -18.85 23.10 -0.30
CA ALA A 269 -18.16 22.13 0.53
C ALA A 269 -18.45 22.35 2.02
N GLU A 270 -18.77 21.28 2.75
CA GLU A 270 -18.99 21.33 4.19
C GLU A 270 -17.72 21.74 4.94
N GLU A 271 -17.84 22.65 5.91
CA GLU A 271 -16.75 23.04 6.81
C GLU A 271 -16.57 21.98 7.91
N LEU A 272 -15.80 20.94 7.59
CA LEU A 272 -15.59 19.81 8.46
C LEU A 272 -14.55 20.09 9.54
N ASP A 273 -14.76 19.54 10.73
CA ASP A 273 -13.71 19.52 11.75
C ASP A 273 -12.52 18.68 11.29
N SER A 274 -11.31 19.09 11.68
CA SER A 274 -10.10 18.35 11.37
C SER A 274 -10.17 16.87 11.78
N GLU A 275 -10.88 16.56 12.85
CA GLU A 275 -11.06 15.19 13.36
C GLU A 275 -12.37 14.53 12.91
N ASP A 276 -13.18 15.18 12.06
CA ASP A 276 -14.31 14.50 11.41
C ASP A 276 -13.82 13.31 10.59
N PRO A 277 -14.43 12.12 10.73
CA PRO A 277 -14.06 10.94 9.96
C PRO A 277 -14.18 11.16 8.45
N LEU A 278 -13.15 10.75 7.70
CA LEU A 278 -13.12 10.83 6.25
C LEU A 278 -13.51 9.48 5.62
N TYR A 279 -12.88 8.41 6.08
CA TYR A 279 -13.15 7.07 5.56
C TYR A 279 -12.91 5.98 6.60
N ILE A 280 -13.52 4.82 6.33
CA ILE A 280 -13.26 3.55 7.01
C ILE A 280 -12.72 2.58 5.99
N LEU A 281 -11.50 2.08 6.19
CA LEU A 281 -10.90 1.11 5.29
C LEU A 281 -10.58 -0.20 6.01
N TYR A 282 -11.11 -1.29 5.48
CA TYR A 282 -10.98 -2.60 6.08
C TYR A 282 -9.71 -3.31 5.65
N THR A 283 -8.93 -3.76 6.64
CA THR A 283 -7.76 -4.62 6.44
C THR A 283 -8.04 -6.04 6.93
N SER A 284 -7.37 -7.02 6.35
CA SER A 284 -7.39 -8.41 6.85
C SER A 284 -6.74 -8.46 8.22
N GLY A 285 -7.44 -8.97 9.22
CA GLY A 285 -6.87 -9.21 10.54
C GLY A 285 -6.28 -10.62 10.64
N THR A 286 -5.21 -10.78 11.42
CA THR A 286 -4.65 -12.11 11.78
C THR A 286 -5.64 -13.00 12.53
N THR A 287 -6.68 -12.40 13.12
CA THR A 287 -7.72 -13.08 13.93
C THR A 287 -9.04 -13.35 13.18
N GLY A 288 -9.07 -13.26 11.87
CA GLY A 288 -10.23 -13.61 11.03
C GLY A 288 -11.23 -12.47 10.75
N LYS A 289 -11.60 -11.61 11.71
CA LYS A 289 -12.49 -10.47 11.43
C LYS A 289 -11.72 -9.28 10.85
N PRO A 290 -12.16 -8.68 9.73
CA PRO A 290 -11.58 -7.47 9.20
C PRO A 290 -11.57 -6.33 10.24
N LYS A 291 -10.58 -5.43 10.13
CA LYS A 291 -10.44 -4.23 10.97
C LYS A 291 -10.79 -3.00 10.14
N GLY A 292 -11.86 -2.30 10.46
CA GLY A 292 -12.23 -1.04 9.82
C GLY A 292 -11.44 0.12 10.42
N LEU A 293 -10.33 0.50 9.79
CA LEU A 293 -9.49 1.61 10.25
C LEU A 293 -10.13 2.95 9.91
N VAL A 294 -10.24 3.82 10.90
CA VAL A 294 -10.85 5.15 10.75
C VAL A 294 -9.77 6.20 10.57
N HIS A 295 -9.83 6.93 9.47
CA HIS A 295 -9.01 8.11 9.22
C HIS A 295 -9.86 9.37 9.26
N THR A 296 -9.27 10.46 9.80
CA THR A 296 -9.90 11.78 9.92
C THR A 296 -9.36 12.75 8.87
N THR A 297 -10.04 13.88 8.70
CA THR A 297 -9.87 14.74 7.53
C THR A 297 -8.56 15.55 7.55
N GLY A 298 -8.30 16.31 8.63
CA GLY A 298 -7.25 17.34 8.61
C GLY A 298 -5.84 16.80 8.62
N GLY A 299 -5.50 15.95 9.59
CA GLY A 299 -4.15 15.38 9.68
C GLY A 299 -3.80 14.54 8.46
N TYR A 300 -4.75 13.76 7.96
CA TYR A 300 -4.59 12.98 6.74
C TYR A 300 -4.34 13.88 5.51
N ALA A 301 -5.12 14.97 5.37
CA ALA A 301 -4.94 15.94 4.29
C ALA A 301 -3.51 16.52 4.28
N VAL A 302 -3.03 17.00 5.44
CA VAL A 302 -1.71 17.63 5.56
C VAL A 302 -0.60 16.67 5.20
N GLN A 303 -0.63 15.43 5.69
CA GLN A 303 0.46 14.49 5.46
C GLN A 303 0.43 13.89 4.05
N THR A 304 -0.74 13.58 3.48
CA THR A 304 -0.82 13.11 2.10
C THR A 304 -0.41 14.18 1.08
N TYR A 305 -0.71 15.45 1.38
CA TYR A 305 -0.23 16.57 0.59
C TYR A 305 1.30 16.64 0.52
N ILE A 306 1.97 16.69 1.68
CA ILE A 306 3.41 16.93 1.73
C ILE A 306 4.22 15.71 1.29
N THR A 307 3.76 14.49 1.60
CA THR A 307 4.42 13.27 1.13
C THR A 307 4.31 13.12 -0.39
N SER A 308 3.17 13.45 -0.98
CA SER A 308 3.02 13.50 -2.45
C SER A 308 3.96 14.53 -3.08
N LYS A 309 4.06 15.72 -2.48
CA LYS A 309 4.93 16.81 -2.97
C LYS A 309 6.40 16.43 -2.98
N TYR A 310 6.90 15.84 -1.88
CA TYR A 310 8.34 15.65 -1.70
C TYR A 310 8.83 14.24 -2.07
N VAL A 311 8.05 13.19 -1.82
CA VAL A 311 8.46 11.83 -2.19
C VAL A 311 8.39 11.62 -3.70
N PHE A 312 7.35 12.13 -4.35
CA PHE A 312 7.24 12.07 -5.80
C PHE A 312 7.80 13.31 -6.51
N ASP A 313 8.33 14.27 -5.77
CA ASP A 313 8.85 15.53 -6.29
C ASP A 313 7.90 16.17 -7.32
N LEU A 314 6.60 16.15 -7.03
CA LEU A 314 5.54 16.56 -7.95
C LEU A 314 5.73 17.98 -8.47
N LYS A 315 5.68 18.14 -9.79
CA LYS A 315 5.71 19.40 -10.52
C LYS A 315 4.39 19.61 -11.24
N ASP A 316 4.13 20.84 -11.65
CA ASP A 316 2.87 21.20 -12.31
C ASP A 316 2.67 20.53 -13.68
N GLU A 317 3.77 20.25 -14.37
CA GLU A 317 3.80 19.56 -15.66
C GLU A 317 3.71 18.04 -15.58
N ASP A 318 3.79 17.45 -14.39
CA ASP A 318 3.81 15.99 -14.24
C ASP A 318 2.48 15.35 -14.59
N ILE A 319 2.58 14.19 -15.23
CA ILE A 319 1.50 13.21 -15.35
C ILE A 319 1.88 12.02 -14.47
N TYR A 320 1.18 11.91 -13.37
CA TYR A 320 1.45 10.95 -12.31
C TYR A 320 0.55 9.72 -12.46
N TRP A 321 1.13 8.54 -12.43
CA TRP A 321 0.40 7.28 -12.46
C TRP A 321 0.79 6.37 -11.30
N CYS A 322 -0.14 6.18 -10.40
CA CYS A 322 -0.12 5.10 -9.41
C CYS A 322 -1.03 3.97 -9.88
N THR A 323 -0.51 2.75 -9.97
CA THR A 323 -1.26 1.59 -10.47
C THR A 323 -2.11 0.89 -9.41
N ALA A 324 -2.13 1.41 -8.18
CA ALA A 324 -2.91 0.84 -7.09
C ALA A 324 -4.41 1.04 -7.32
N ASP A 325 -5.17 0.01 -6.95
CA ASP A 325 -6.63 0.11 -6.89
C ASP A 325 -7.07 1.00 -5.71
N ILE A 326 -8.11 1.80 -5.92
CA ILE A 326 -8.68 2.69 -4.88
C ILE A 326 -9.32 1.88 -3.73
N GLY A 327 -9.62 0.61 -3.93
CA GLY A 327 -10.01 -0.31 -2.84
C GLY A 327 -8.96 -0.51 -1.74
N TRP A 328 -7.74 0.00 -1.93
CA TRP A 328 -6.64 -0.03 -0.98
C TRP A 328 -6.25 1.38 -0.53
N VAL A 329 -5.57 1.49 0.61
CA VAL A 329 -5.13 2.79 1.13
C VAL A 329 -4.23 3.54 0.15
N THR A 330 -3.42 2.83 -0.63
CA THR A 330 -2.57 3.45 -1.66
C THR A 330 -3.39 4.19 -2.70
N GLY A 331 -4.52 3.64 -3.11
CA GLY A 331 -5.44 4.31 -4.02
C GLY A 331 -6.07 5.55 -3.40
N HIS A 332 -6.46 5.51 -2.12
CA HIS A 332 -6.97 6.69 -1.42
C HIS A 332 -5.91 7.79 -1.35
N SER A 333 -4.74 7.47 -0.80
CA SER A 333 -3.71 8.46 -0.49
C SER A 333 -2.95 8.96 -1.72
N TYR A 334 -2.70 8.07 -2.71
CA TYR A 334 -1.78 8.35 -3.81
C TYR A 334 -2.35 8.10 -5.23
N VAL A 335 -3.65 7.83 -5.37
CA VAL A 335 -4.37 8.02 -6.64
C VAL A 335 -5.28 9.23 -6.54
N VAL A 336 -6.03 9.37 -5.43
CA VAL A 336 -7.03 10.43 -5.29
C VAL A 336 -6.47 11.62 -4.51
N TYR A 337 -6.33 11.49 -3.20
CA TYR A 337 -6.21 12.68 -2.33
C TYR A 337 -4.87 13.41 -2.44
N GLY A 338 -3.76 12.74 -2.25
CA GLY A 338 -2.44 13.37 -2.22
C GLY A 338 -2.06 14.10 -3.52
N PRO A 339 -2.11 13.43 -4.68
CA PRO A 339 -1.80 14.06 -5.97
C PRO A 339 -2.75 15.20 -6.33
N LEU A 340 -4.07 15.02 -6.15
CA LEU A 340 -5.05 16.05 -6.49
C LEU A 340 -4.92 17.28 -5.60
N GLN A 341 -4.60 17.13 -4.31
CA GLN A 341 -4.28 18.28 -3.43
C GLN A 341 -3.10 19.11 -3.98
N ASN A 342 -2.16 18.47 -4.65
CA ASN A 342 -1.01 19.12 -5.29
C ASN A 342 -1.34 19.71 -6.67
N GLY A 343 -2.56 19.56 -7.17
CA GLY A 343 -2.94 20.03 -8.49
C GLY A 343 -2.31 19.21 -9.62
N ALA A 344 -1.93 17.95 -9.35
CA ALA A 344 -1.33 17.07 -10.35
C ALA A 344 -2.34 16.60 -11.41
N THR A 345 -1.83 16.18 -12.58
CA THR A 345 -2.58 15.36 -13.52
C THR A 345 -2.40 13.90 -13.16
N VAL A 346 -3.48 13.22 -12.86
CA VAL A 346 -3.48 11.81 -12.40
C VAL A 346 -3.97 10.90 -13.52
N MET A 347 -3.18 9.87 -13.83
CA MET A 347 -3.61 8.77 -14.71
C MET A 347 -4.30 7.68 -13.88
N MET A 348 -5.45 7.21 -14.38
CA MET A 348 -6.18 6.05 -13.86
C MET A 348 -6.39 5.03 -14.98
N TYR A 349 -6.23 3.76 -14.70
CA TYR A 349 -6.43 2.68 -15.65
C TYR A 349 -7.39 1.63 -15.08
N GLU A 350 -8.45 1.31 -15.84
CA GLU A 350 -9.32 0.18 -15.57
C GLU A 350 -8.91 -1.00 -16.44
N GLY A 351 -8.36 -2.05 -15.84
CA GLY A 351 -7.95 -3.24 -16.58
C GLY A 351 -6.79 -3.99 -15.93
N ALA A 352 -6.33 -5.01 -16.63
CA ALA A 352 -5.18 -5.80 -16.23
C ALA A 352 -3.90 -5.37 -16.97
N PRO A 353 -2.71 -5.47 -16.33
CA PRO A 353 -1.45 -5.04 -16.93
C PRO A 353 -1.01 -5.88 -18.15
N ASN A 354 -1.61 -7.05 -18.32
CA ASN A 354 -1.29 -8.03 -19.36
C ASN A 354 -2.39 -8.19 -20.42
N TRP A 355 -3.29 -7.22 -20.56
CA TRP A 355 -4.37 -7.24 -21.54
C TRP A 355 -4.37 -5.98 -22.41
N PRO A 356 -4.47 -6.07 -23.76
CA PRO A 356 -4.57 -7.32 -24.57
C PRO A 356 -3.26 -8.08 -24.68
N ASP A 357 -2.12 -7.48 -24.31
CA ASP A 357 -0.81 -8.10 -24.30
C ASP A 357 0.08 -7.54 -23.17
N PHE A 358 1.26 -8.13 -22.99
CA PHE A 358 2.20 -7.77 -21.91
C PHE A 358 2.87 -6.39 -22.08
N SER A 359 2.62 -5.68 -23.17
CA SER A 359 3.13 -4.32 -23.41
C SER A 359 2.17 -3.23 -22.90
N ARG A 360 1.00 -3.60 -22.38
CA ARG A 360 -0.08 -2.66 -22.06
C ARG A 360 0.34 -1.46 -21.23
N PHE A 361 1.05 -1.67 -20.14
CA PHE A 361 1.48 -0.58 -19.27
C PHE A 361 2.50 0.33 -19.93
N TRP A 362 3.40 -0.23 -20.70
CA TRP A 362 4.42 0.53 -21.43
C TRP A 362 3.81 1.40 -22.51
N LYS A 363 2.78 0.88 -23.20
CA LYS A 363 2.00 1.63 -24.16
C LYS A 363 1.28 2.81 -23.50
N ILE A 364 0.64 2.62 -22.34
CA ILE A 364 -0.03 3.68 -21.57
C ILE A 364 0.98 4.78 -21.19
N ILE A 365 2.17 4.40 -20.74
CA ILE A 365 3.23 5.35 -20.39
C ILE A 365 3.62 6.20 -21.60
N ASP A 366 3.85 5.59 -22.75
CA ASP A 366 4.24 6.30 -23.95
C ASP A 366 3.11 7.16 -24.52
N ASP A 367 1.87 6.63 -24.58
CA ASP A 367 0.72 7.33 -25.17
C ASP A 367 0.33 8.58 -24.36
N HIS A 368 0.33 8.44 -23.02
CA HIS A 368 -0.07 9.53 -22.12
C HIS A 368 1.11 10.35 -21.59
N LYS A 369 2.34 10.04 -21.99
CA LYS A 369 3.55 10.76 -21.55
C LYS A 369 3.68 10.79 -20.02
N ILE A 370 3.46 9.63 -19.38
CA ILE A 370 3.59 9.49 -17.94
C ILE A 370 5.00 9.89 -17.50
N THR A 371 5.10 10.74 -16.49
CA THR A 371 6.38 11.23 -15.97
C THR A 371 6.80 10.54 -14.66
N ILE A 372 5.81 10.11 -13.88
CA ILE A 372 6.02 9.42 -12.60
C ILE A 372 5.22 8.12 -12.61
N PHE A 373 5.90 7.00 -12.36
CA PHE A 373 5.28 5.67 -12.34
C PHE A 373 5.48 4.99 -10.99
N TYR A 374 4.39 4.77 -10.26
CA TYR A 374 4.36 4.21 -8.91
C TYR A 374 3.57 2.91 -8.90
N THR A 375 4.24 1.79 -8.61
CA THR A 375 3.65 0.45 -8.72
C THR A 375 4.13 -0.49 -7.62
N ALA A 376 3.58 -1.71 -7.57
CA ALA A 376 3.95 -2.70 -6.58
C ALA A 376 5.11 -3.60 -7.06
N PRO A 377 6.02 -4.06 -6.17
CA PRO A 377 7.05 -5.04 -6.48
C PRO A 377 6.53 -6.32 -7.14
N THR A 378 5.34 -6.78 -6.75
CA THR A 378 4.65 -7.90 -7.40
C THR A 378 4.41 -7.65 -8.90
N ALA A 379 4.02 -6.43 -9.28
CA ALA A 379 3.85 -6.09 -10.70
C ALA A 379 5.21 -6.10 -11.43
N ILE A 380 6.25 -5.56 -10.78
CA ILE A 380 7.62 -5.54 -11.34
C ILE A 380 8.11 -6.98 -11.59
N ARG A 381 7.95 -7.90 -10.63
CA ARG A 381 8.30 -9.31 -10.81
C ARG A 381 7.51 -9.97 -11.95
N ALA A 382 6.23 -9.63 -12.11
CA ALA A 382 5.44 -10.11 -13.23
C ALA A 382 5.98 -9.59 -14.57
N PHE A 383 6.40 -8.33 -14.64
CA PHE A 383 7.00 -7.75 -15.85
C PHE A 383 8.31 -8.44 -16.21
N ILE A 384 9.17 -8.72 -15.23
CA ILE A 384 10.40 -9.50 -15.41
C ILE A 384 10.07 -10.85 -16.01
N LYS A 385 9.13 -11.58 -15.40
CA LYS A 385 8.71 -12.92 -15.86
C LYS A 385 8.14 -12.92 -17.29
N TRP A 386 7.47 -11.86 -17.72
CA TRP A 386 6.94 -11.75 -19.09
C TRP A 386 8.00 -11.47 -20.12
N GLY A 387 9.14 -10.91 -19.71
CA GLY A 387 10.34 -10.71 -20.53
C GLY A 387 10.51 -9.31 -21.06
N ASP A 388 11.77 -8.93 -21.20
CA ASP A 388 12.24 -7.59 -21.56
C ASP A 388 11.73 -7.12 -22.95
N GLN A 389 11.48 -8.05 -23.88
CA GLN A 389 11.00 -7.73 -25.24
C GLN A 389 9.69 -6.93 -25.26
N HIS A 390 8.90 -6.97 -24.18
CA HIS A 390 7.66 -6.20 -24.07
C HIS A 390 7.91 -4.75 -23.66
N VAL A 391 8.98 -4.51 -22.91
CA VAL A 391 9.44 -3.18 -22.50
C VAL A 391 10.22 -2.51 -23.62
N GLU A 392 11.13 -3.23 -24.25
CA GLU A 392 12.09 -2.71 -25.26
C GLU A 392 11.44 -2.16 -26.53
N LYS A 393 10.15 -2.47 -26.74
CA LYS A 393 9.34 -1.89 -27.83
C LYS A 393 8.91 -0.42 -27.56
N HIS A 394 9.10 0.06 -26.33
CA HIS A 394 8.60 1.32 -25.83
C HIS A 394 9.73 2.26 -25.45
N SER A 395 9.52 3.55 -25.69
CA SER A 395 10.54 4.57 -25.43
C SER A 395 10.69 4.87 -23.94
N LEU A 396 9.58 4.94 -23.20
CA LEU A 396 9.50 5.35 -21.81
C LEU A 396 10.26 6.66 -21.49
N ALA A 397 10.53 7.47 -22.53
CA ALA A 397 11.39 8.66 -22.44
C ALA A 397 10.78 9.76 -21.56
N SER A 398 9.45 9.76 -21.37
CA SER A 398 8.76 10.70 -20.48
C SER A 398 8.99 10.45 -19.00
N LEU A 399 9.32 9.22 -18.62
CA LEU A 399 9.54 8.89 -17.21
C LEU A 399 10.73 9.66 -16.62
N ARG A 400 10.54 10.30 -15.48
CA ARG A 400 11.58 10.98 -14.71
C ARG A 400 11.75 10.45 -13.29
N LEU A 401 10.73 9.77 -12.74
CA LEU A 401 10.74 9.17 -11.41
C LEU A 401 9.95 7.87 -11.38
N LEU A 402 10.48 6.90 -10.66
CA LEU A 402 9.84 5.61 -10.39
C LEU A 402 9.58 5.46 -8.90
N GLY A 403 8.57 4.65 -8.54
CA GLY A 403 8.32 4.35 -7.14
C GLY A 403 7.77 2.94 -6.94
N THR A 404 7.94 2.42 -5.71
CA THR A 404 7.46 1.11 -5.29
C THR A 404 6.68 1.18 -3.97
N VAL A 405 5.67 0.33 -3.83
CA VAL A 405 4.75 0.33 -2.68
C VAL A 405 4.13 -1.04 -2.43
N GLY A 406 3.76 -1.26 -1.17
CA GLY A 406 2.88 -2.35 -0.74
C GLY A 406 3.59 -3.55 -0.14
N GLU A 407 4.83 -3.80 -0.52
CA GLU A 407 5.72 -4.82 0.04
C GLU A 407 7.18 -4.41 -0.17
N PRO A 408 8.13 -4.97 0.59
CA PRO A 408 9.55 -4.77 0.32
C PRO A 408 9.92 -5.29 -1.08
N ILE A 409 10.74 -4.55 -1.80
CA ILE A 409 11.26 -4.98 -3.10
C ILE A 409 12.62 -5.68 -2.90
N ASN A 410 12.82 -6.81 -3.56
CA ASN A 410 14.13 -7.45 -3.56
C ASN A 410 15.14 -6.68 -4.44
N PRO A 411 16.44 -6.70 -4.11
CA PRO A 411 17.46 -5.91 -4.81
C PRO A 411 17.50 -6.13 -6.33
N GLU A 412 17.32 -7.37 -6.80
CA GLU A 412 17.41 -7.67 -8.24
C GLU A 412 16.22 -7.13 -9.03
N ALA A 413 14.99 -7.20 -8.47
CA ALA A 413 13.83 -6.56 -9.09
C ALA A 413 13.97 -5.03 -9.09
N TRP A 414 14.57 -4.45 -8.05
CA TRP A 414 14.87 -3.03 -7.97
C TRP A 414 15.88 -2.62 -9.07
N MET A 415 16.94 -3.44 -9.28
CA MET A 415 17.92 -3.20 -10.33
C MET A 415 17.30 -3.27 -11.73
N TRP A 416 16.50 -4.31 -12.00
CA TRP A 416 15.77 -4.42 -13.26
C TRP A 416 14.87 -3.20 -13.51
N TYR A 417 14.12 -2.77 -12.48
CA TYR A 417 13.24 -1.60 -12.55
C TYR A 417 14.01 -0.33 -12.88
N ARG A 418 15.19 -0.15 -12.25
CA ARG A 418 16.10 0.96 -12.52
C ARG A 418 16.67 0.94 -13.95
N GLU A 419 17.11 -0.22 -14.41
CA GLU A 419 17.81 -0.36 -15.68
C GLU A 419 16.86 -0.38 -16.87
N LYS A 420 15.82 -1.22 -16.81
CA LYS A 420 14.92 -1.45 -17.94
C LYS A 420 13.82 -0.39 -18.05
N ILE A 421 13.24 0.04 -16.94
CA ILE A 421 12.17 1.03 -16.96
C ILE A 421 12.70 2.44 -16.77
N GLY A 422 13.60 2.62 -15.82
CA GLY A 422 14.21 3.93 -15.51
C GLY A 422 15.35 4.32 -16.42
N HIS A 423 15.87 3.41 -17.25
CA HIS A 423 17.04 3.60 -18.13
C HIS A 423 18.23 4.25 -17.38
N ASN A 424 18.43 3.88 -16.12
CA ASN A 424 19.44 4.41 -15.21
C ASN A 424 19.38 5.93 -14.94
N ARG A 425 18.36 6.65 -15.42
CA ARG A 425 18.19 8.11 -15.26
C ARG A 425 17.16 8.49 -14.21
N CYS A 426 16.17 7.60 -13.95
CA CYS A 426 15.10 7.87 -12.99
C CYS A 426 15.54 7.44 -11.58
N PRO A 427 15.45 8.31 -10.56
CA PRO A 427 15.51 7.86 -9.18
C PRO A 427 14.32 6.95 -8.87
N ILE A 428 14.52 6.03 -7.90
CA ILE A 428 13.45 5.15 -7.40
C ILE A 428 13.14 5.53 -5.96
N VAL A 429 11.87 5.77 -5.67
CA VAL A 429 11.39 5.95 -4.31
C VAL A 429 10.69 4.66 -3.84
N ASP A 430 11.38 3.90 -3.00
CA ASP A 430 10.83 2.73 -2.33
C ASP A 430 10.18 3.18 -1.03
N THR A 431 8.87 2.97 -0.88
CA THR A 431 8.09 3.58 0.18
C THR A 431 7.59 2.55 1.17
N TRP A 432 7.79 2.80 2.47
CA TRP A 432 7.18 2.03 3.53
C TRP A 432 6.12 2.83 4.26
N TRP A 433 4.96 2.25 4.38
CA TRP A 433 3.81 2.74 5.12
C TRP A 433 2.69 1.68 5.13
N GLN A 434 1.62 1.95 5.86
CA GLN A 434 0.54 0.99 6.11
C GLN A 434 -0.81 1.68 5.95
N THR A 435 -1.89 0.88 5.90
CA THR A 435 -3.26 1.43 6.01
C THR A 435 -3.43 2.20 7.31
N GLU A 436 -2.86 1.69 8.38
CA GLU A 436 -2.83 2.29 9.71
C GLU A 436 -2.11 3.64 9.75
N THR A 437 -1.09 3.82 8.94
CA THR A 437 -0.33 5.08 8.92
C THR A 437 -0.96 6.15 8.04
N GLY A 438 -1.80 5.78 7.10
CA GLY A 438 -2.53 6.67 6.19
C GLY A 438 -1.68 7.33 5.11
N ALA A 439 -0.40 7.53 5.35
CA ALA A 439 0.56 8.11 4.40
C ALA A 439 1.96 7.52 4.60
N ILE A 440 2.88 7.82 3.67
CA ILE A 440 4.27 7.39 3.68
C ILE A 440 4.99 7.88 4.94
N LEU A 441 5.71 6.96 5.62
CA LEU A 441 6.53 7.26 6.79
C LEU A 441 8.02 7.11 6.54
N ILE A 442 8.44 6.19 5.67
CA ILE A 442 9.86 5.98 5.33
C ILE A 442 9.96 5.91 3.80
N ALA A 443 10.78 6.76 3.22
CA ALA A 443 11.05 6.78 1.78
C ALA A 443 12.25 7.67 1.46
N PRO A 444 12.98 7.45 0.38
CA PRO A 444 13.98 8.41 -0.09
C PRO A 444 13.32 9.70 -0.56
N ILE A 445 13.99 10.82 -0.35
CA ILE A 445 13.69 12.08 -1.03
C ILE A 445 14.55 12.12 -2.30
N PRO A 446 13.94 12.03 -3.50
CA PRO A 446 14.62 11.60 -4.71
C PRO A 446 15.73 12.54 -5.22
N GLY A 447 15.69 13.81 -4.84
CA GLY A 447 16.75 14.78 -5.17
C GLY A 447 17.88 14.89 -4.14
N ALA A 448 17.73 14.25 -2.98
CA ALA A 448 18.58 14.47 -1.81
C ALA A 448 19.24 13.20 -1.27
N VAL A 449 18.50 12.08 -1.25
CA VAL A 449 18.92 10.86 -0.56
C VAL A 449 19.39 9.83 -1.57
N ALA A 450 20.61 9.32 -1.40
CA ALA A 450 21.09 8.17 -2.17
C ALA A 450 20.25 6.94 -1.84
N THR A 451 20.04 6.06 -2.81
CA THR A 451 19.24 4.84 -2.65
C THR A 451 20.11 3.60 -2.59
N LYS A 452 19.66 2.59 -1.86
CA LYS A 452 20.24 1.24 -1.82
C LYS A 452 19.15 0.27 -2.25
N PRO A 453 19.39 -0.64 -3.21
CA PRO A 453 18.38 -1.58 -3.68
C PRO A 453 17.71 -2.37 -2.56
N GLY A 454 16.39 -2.27 -2.45
CA GLY A 454 15.60 -2.96 -1.42
C GLY A 454 15.49 -2.25 -0.07
N SER A 455 16.10 -1.08 0.10
CA SER A 455 15.94 -0.25 1.30
C SER A 455 14.86 0.80 1.13
N ALA A 456 13.96 0.94 2.11
CA ALA A 456 13.04 2.08 2.20
C ALA A 456 13.76 3.39 2.57
N THR A 457 15.05 3.34 2.84
CA THR A 457 15.98 4.41 3.13
C THR A 457 15.71 5.13 4.47
N ARG A 458 15.39 6.42 4.45
CA ARG A 458 15.35 7.29 5.64
C ARG A 458 13.93 7.71 6.00
N PRO A 459 13.68 8.10 7.26
CA PRO A 459 12.37 8.56 7.69
C PRO A 459 11.91 9.81 6.93
N PHE A 460 10.62 9.92 6.70
CA PHE A 460 10.04 11.18 6.26
C PHE A 460 10.02 12.20 7.40
N PHE A 461 9.90 13.48 7.07
CA PHE A 461 9.89 14.59 8.04
C PHE A 461 8.81 14.40 9.11
N GLY A 462 9.17 14.67 10.37
CA GLY A 462 8.28 14.53 11.53
C GLY A 462 8.03 13.11 12.01
N ILE A 463 8.62 12.11 11.36
CA ILE A 463 8.45 10.69 11.70
C ILE A 463 9.67 10.18 12.47
N GLN A 464 9.42 9.47 13.59
CA GLN A 464 10.45 8.91 14.47
C GLN A 464 10.35 7.38 14.53
N PRO A 465 10.73 6.67 13.45
CA PRO A 465 10.79 5.22 13.47
C PRO A 465 12.04 4.76 14.20
N GLU A 466 11.97 3.61 14.84
CA GLU A 466 13.09 2.99 15.53
C GLU A 466 13.00 1.47 15.44
N VAL A 467 14.15 0.81 15.45
CA VAL A 467 14.23 -0.65 15.51
C VAL A 467 14.62 -1.05 16.92
N VAL A 468 13.77 -1.84 17.58
CA VAL A 468 13.91 -2.19 18.99
C VAL A 468 13.81 -3.69 19.22
N ASN A 469 14.30 -4.15 20.36
CA ASN A 469 14.05 -5.50 20.86
C ASN A 469 12.63 -5.60 21.48
N LYS A 470 12.27 -6.76 22.02
CA LYS A 470 10.94 -6.98 22.63
C LYS A 470 10.71 -6.15 23.90
N GLU A 471 11.77 -5.73 24.56
CA GLU A 471 11.74 -4.87 25.74
C GLU A 471 11.64 -3.38 25.37
N GLY A 472 11.56 -3.05 24.06
CA GLY A 472 11.47 -1.67 23.57
C GLY A 472 12.78 -0.90 23.58
N GLN A 473 13.91 -1.59 23.75
CA GLN A 473 15.25 -0.99 23.71
C GLN A 473 15.81 -1.00 22.30
N PRO A 474 16.51 0.07 21.88
CA PRO A 474 17.14 0.13 20.56
C PRO A 474 18.12 -1.01 20.33
N VAL A 475 18.09 -1.60 19.13
CA VAL A 475 19.08 -2.61 18.73
C VAL A 475 20.28 -1.94 18.04
N PRO A 476 21.48 -2.54 18.09
CA PRO A 476 22.65 -2.00 17.39
C PRO A 476 22.43 -1.94 15.87
N ALA A 477 23.11 -0.99 15.21
CA ALA A 477 23.07 -0.86 13.76
C ALA A 477 23.43 -2.19 13.06
N GLY A 478 22.66 -2.54 12.04
CA GLY A 478 22.80 -3.78 11.30
C GLY A 478 22.06 -4.98 11.91
N HIS A 479 21.57 -4.89 13.14
CA HIS A 479 20.77 -5.94 13.77
C HIS A 479 19.27 -5.74 13.45
N GLY A 480 18.58 -6.86 13.29
CA GLY A 480 17.14 -6.85 13.08
C GLY A 480 16.37 -6.77 14.39
N GLY A 481 15.20 -6.16 14.34
CA GLY A 481 14.31 -6.01 15.48
C GLY A 481 12.88 -5.68 15.05
N LEU A 482 12.11 -5.18 16.00
CA LEU A 482 10.73 -4.74 15.79
C LEU A 482 10.73 -3.27 15.35
N LEU A 483 10.02 -2.95 14.29
CA LEU A 483 9.84 -1.58 13.86
C LEU A 483 8.73 -0.91 14.67
N ILE A 484 9.05 0.19 15.31
CA ILE A 484 8.09 1.03 16.05
C ILE A 484 8.13 2.47 15.58
N VAL A 485 7.11 3.26 15.93
CA VAL A 485 7.10 4.72 15.75
C VAL A 485 6.87 5.37 17.12
N ARG A 486 7.79 6.24 17.53
CA ARG A 486 7.84 6.85 18.88
C ARG A 486 6.79 7.91 19.14
N LYS A 487 6.41 8.67 18.11
CA LYS A 487 5.54 9.84 18.24
C LYS A 487 4.38 9.73 17.24
N PRO A 488 3.22 10.31 17.55
CA PRO A 488 2.11 10.34 16.61
C PRO A 488 2.44 11.20 15.39
N TRP A 489 1.80 10.91 14.28
CA TRP A 489 1.89 11.64 13.02
C TRP A 489 0.49 12.01 12.53
N PRO A 490 0.34 13.05 11.69
CA PRO A 490 -0.97 13.61 11.38
C PRO A 490 -1.96 12.63 10.73
N SER A 491 -1.50 11.78 9.79
CA SER A 491 -2.35 10.81 9.06
C SER A 491 -2.60 9.49 9.79
N MET A 492 -2.16 9.34 11.03
CA MET A 492 -2.36 8.14 11.83
C MET A 492 -3.85 7.77 11.94
N ALA A 493 -4.20 6.49 11.75
CA ALA A 493 -5.54 6.00 12.02
C ALA A 493 -5.94 6.30 13.48
N ARG A 494 -7.15 6.77 13.68
CA ARG A 494 -7.63 7.16 15.01
C ARG A 494 -8.14 5.98 15.83
N THR A 495 -8.68 4.97 15.16
CA THR A 495 -9.24 3.79 15.83
C THR A 495 -9.59 2.69 14.83
N ILE A 496 -9.99 1.53 15.34
CA ILE A 496 -10.81 0.56 14.62
C ILE A 496 -12.27 0.88 14.89
N TYR A 497 -13.07 1.01 13.84
CA TYR A 497 -14.48 1.38 13.93
C TYR A 497 -15.24 0.46 14.89
N GLY A 498 -15.94 1.04 15.86
CA GLY A 498 -16.66 0.29 16.90
C GLY A 498 -15.81 -0.55 17.86
N ALA A 499 -14.46 -0.51 17.77
CA ALA A 499 -13.60 -1.41 18.53
C ALA A 499 -12.28 -0.75 19.01
N HIS A 500 -12.38 0.38 19.73
CA HIS A 500 -11.22 1.15 20.18
C HIS A 500 -10.25 0.34 21.08
N GLU A 501 -10.74 -0.52 21.94
CA GLU A 501 -9.89 -1.38 22.77
C GLU A 501 -9.10 -2.40 21.92
N ARG A 502 -9.68 -2.86 20.82
CA ARG A 502 -8.95 -3.70 19.85
C ARG A 502 -7.83 -2.92 19.17
N TYR A 503 -8.06 -1.62 18.86
CA TYR A 503 -7.02 -0.73 18.32
C TYR A 503 -5.84 -0.58 19.29
N LYS A 504 -6.11 -0.28 20.56
CA LYS A 504 -5.09 -0.19 21.61
C LYS A 504 -4.31 -1.49 21.73
N LYS A 505 -5.02 -2.61 21.85
CA LYS A 505 -4.39 -3.92 22.00
C LYS A 505 -3.52 -4.31 20.80
N THR A 506 -3.96 -3.97 19.58
CA THR A 506 -3.23 -4.39 18.36
C THR A 506 -1.98 -3.58 18.09
N TYR A 507 -2.00 -2.28 18.40
CA TYR A 507 -0.95 -1.37 17.93
C TYR A 507 -0.17 -0.67 19.04
N TRP A 508 -0.63 -0.75 20.31
CA TRP A 508 -0.07 0.06 21.39
C TRP A 508 0.25 -0.73 22.67
N SER A 509 0.03 -2.05 22.66
CA SER A 509 0.26 -2.89 23.86
C SER A 509 1.59 -3.64 23.85
N ASP A 510 2.16 -3.93 22.68
CA ASP A 510 3.34 -4.78 22.56
C ASP A 510 4.62 -4.07 23.01
N ILE A 511 4.73 -2.76 22.71
CA ILE A 511 5.83 -1.89 23.18
C ILE A 511 5.20 -0.66 23.83
N GLU A 512 5.43 -0.49 25.12
CA GLU A 512 4.84 0.58 25.90
C GLU A 512 5.14 1.98 25.33
N GLY A 513 4.12 2.79 25.16
CA GLY A 513 4.23 4.17 24.71
C GLY A 513 4.55 4.38 23.22
N CYS A 514 4.59 3.32 22.42
CA CYS A 514 4.98 3.37 21.02
C CYS A 514 3.95 2.68 20.13
N TYR A 515 3.82 3.19 18.91
CA TYR A 515 3.08 2.49 17.87
C TYR A 515 3.89 1.29 17.37
N PHE A 516 3.34 0.08 17.51
CA PHE A 516 3.91 -1.15 16.99
C PHE A 516 3.40 -1.43 15.59
N THR A 517 4.32 -1.46 14.62
CA THR A 517 3.95 -1.61 13.19
C THR A 517 3.56 -3.05 12.82
N GLY A 518 4.00 -4.03 13.60
CA GLY A 518 3.91 -5.44 13.27
C GLY A 518 4.91 -5.88 12.18
N ASP A 519 5.85 -5.02 11.81
CA ASP A 519 6.91 -5.31 10.85
C ASP A 519 8.26 -5.47 11.56
N GLY A 520 9.08 -6.40 11.05
CA GLY A 520 10.48 -6.51 11.38
C GLY A 520 11.31 -5.59 10.48
N ALA A 521 12.34 -4.98 11.04
CA ALA A 521 13.28 -4.14 10.30
C ALA A 521 14.68 -4.21 10.89
N ARG A 522 15.65 -3.74 10.13
CA ARG A 522 16.97 -3.35 10.61
C ARG A 522 17.32 -1.94 10.14
N GLN A 523 18.16 -1.26 10.89
CA GLN A 523 18.74 0.02 10.47
C GLN A 523 20.24 -0.16 10.27
N ASP A 524 20.78 0.22 9.10
CA ASP A 524 22.21 0.12 8.85
C ASP A 524 22.99 1.30 9.46
N ALA A 525 24.32 1.26 9.34
CA ALA A 525 25.20 2.27 9.91
C ALA A 525 25.02 3.67 9.28
N ASP A 526 24.46 3.76 8.09
CA ASP A 526 24.14 5.02 7.40
C ASP A 526 22.74 5.54 7.77
N GLY A 527 22.02 4.83 8.65
CA GLY A 527 20.68 5.19 9.10
C GLY A 527 19.54 4.76 8.17
N TYR A 528 19.81 3.84 7.23
CA TYR A 528 18.83 3.34 6.26
C TYR A 528 18.00 2.19 6.85
N PHE A 529 16.69 2.25 6.67
CA PHE A 529 15.76 1.22 7.11
C PHE A 529 15.56 0.14 6.05
N TRP A 530 15.65 -1.10 6.47
CA TRP A 530 15.45 -2.30 5.68
C TRP A 530 14.32 -3.11 6.28
N LEU A 531 13.23 -3.28 5.52
CA LEU A 531 12.08 -4.05 5.98
C LEU A 531 12.35 -5.54 5.79
N MET A 532 12.13 -6.31 6.85
CA MET A 532 12.38 -7.77 6.89
C MET A 532 11.09 -8.60 6.77
N GLY A 533 9.96 -7.91 6.56
CA GLY A 533 8.64 -8.52 6.48
C GLY A 533 7.85 -8.43 7.78
N ARG A 534 6.69 -9.10 7.82
CA ARG A 534 5.82 -9.13 9.00
C ARG A 534 6.45 -9.95 10.12
N VAL A 535 6.31 -9.48 11.36
CA VAL A 535 6.78 -10.23 12.55
C VAL A 535 6.07 -11.58 12.65
N ASP A 536 4.81 -11.69 12.22
CA ASP A 536 4.04 -12.93 12.17
C ASP A 536 4.58 -13.95 11.14
N ASP A 537 5.37 -13.50 10.18
CA ASP A 537 5.98 -14.32 9.12
C ASP A 537 7.45 -14.68 9.43
N VAL A 538 8.03 -14.19 10.53
CA VAL A 538 9.38 -14.57 10.97
C VAL A 538 9.41 -16.05 11.35
N ILE A 539 10.40 -16.77 10.82
CA ILE A 539 10.58 -18.20 11.05
C ILE A 539 11.61 -18.40 12.17
N ASN A 540 11.30 -19.28 13.13
CA ASN A 540 12.22 -19.62 14.21
C ASN A 540 12.89 -20.97 13.93
N VAL A 541 14.09 -20.92 13.36
CA VAL A 541 14.89 -22.10 13.00
C VAL A 541 16.00 -22.31 14.02
N SER A 542 15.95 -23.39 14.79
CA SER A 542 16.98 -23.74 15.77
C SER A 542 17.31 -22.59 16.76
N GLY A 543 16.30 -21.81 17.16
CA GLY A 543 16.45 -20.67 18.07
C GLY A 543 16.81 -19.34 17.39
N HIS A 544 17.05 -19.33 16.09
CA HIS A 544 17.29 -18.13 15.29
C HIS A 544 16.03 -17.66 14.62
N ARG A 545 15.81 -16.34 14.61
CA ARG A 545 14.63 -15.70 14.01
C ARG A 545 15.01 -15.13 12.65
N LEU A 546 14.57 -15.79 11.58
CA LEU A 546 14.85 -15.41 10.19
C LEU A 546 13.65 -14.70 9.57
N GLY A 547 13.88 -13.56 8.92
CA GLY A 547 12.90 -12.90 8.07
C GLY A 547 12.66 -13.70 6.78
N THR A 548 11.40 -14.01 6.48
CA THR A 548 11.05 -14.72 5.23
C THR A 548 11.55 -13.99 3.99
N MET A 549 11.54 -12.65 4.02
CA MET A 549 11.95 -11.81 2.88
C MET A 549 13.41 -11.99 2.48
N GLU A 550 14.32 -12.26 3.43
CA GLU A 550 15.72 -12.49 3.10
C GLU A 550 15.94 -13.80 2.34
N VAL A 551 15.22 -14.85 2.76
CA VAL A 551 15.26 -16.15 2.06
C VAL A 551 14.61 -16.07 0.68
N GLU A 552 13.47 -15.38 0.58
CA GLU A 552 12.79 -15.10 -0.69
C GLU A 552 13.69 -14.30 -1.64
N SER A 553 14.36 -13.26 -1.16
CA SER A 553 15.29 -12.45 -1.95
C SER A 553 16.48 -13.26 -2.45
N ALA A 554 17.05 -14.12 -1.61
CA ALA A 554 18.13 -15.00 -2.02
C ALA A 554 17.68 -16.00 -3.11
N LEU A 555 16.48 -16.56 -3.00
CA LEU A 555 15.92 -17.44 -4.02
C LEU A 555 15.68 -16.71 -5.35
N VAL A 556 15.09 -15.51 -5.31
CA VAL A 556 14.80 -14.71 -6.52
C VAL A 556 16.06 -14.16 -7.18
N ALA A 557 17.17 -14.03 -6.46
CA ALA A 557 18.47 -13.69 -7.04
C ALA A 557 19.06 -14.83 -7.92
N HIS A 558 18.49 -16.03 -7.89
CA HIS A 558 18.91 -17.13 -8.76
C HIS A 558 18.30 -16.98 -10.16
N PRO A 559 19.09 -17.07 -11.27
CA PRO A 559 18.63 -16.77 -12.64
C PRO A 559 17.43 -17.60 -13.13
N LYS A 560 17.16 -18.76 -12.52
CA LYS A 560 16.04 -19.64 -12.89
C LYS A 560 14.75 -19.37 -12.11
N VAL A 561 14.77 -18.44 -11.13
CA VAL A 561 13.65 -18.18 -10.22
C VAL A 561 12.97 -16.86 -10.54
N ALA A 562 11.68 -16.92 -10.88
CA ALA A 562 10.88 -15.74 -11.13
C ALA A 562 10.27 -15.15 -9.85
N GLU A 563 9.73 -16.02 -8.98
CA GLU A 563 9.12 -15.62 -7.71
C GLU A 563 9.36 -16.69 -6.64
N ALA A 564 9.45 -16.26 -5.39
CA ALA A 564 9.49 -17.17 -4.26
C ALA A 564 8.62 -16.64 -3.10
N ALA A 565 8.03 -17.54 -2.36
CA ALA A 565 7.39 -17.28 -1.08
C ALA A 565 7.86 -18.32 -0.06
N VAL A 566 8.16 -17.85 1.15
CA VAL A 566 8.73 -18.69 2.19
C VAL A 566 7.84 -18.63 3.44
N VAL A 567 7.63 -19.81 4.03
CA VAL A 567 6.87 -19.97 5.28
C VAL A 567 7.57 -20.94 6.21
N GLY A 568 7.36 -20.76 7.53
CA GLY A 568 7.75 -21.75 8.51
C GLY A 568 6.69 -22.83 8.65
N ARG A 569 7.10 -24.09 8.73
CA ARG A 569 6.27 -25.22 9.17
C ARG A 569 6.83 -25.81 10.46
N PRO A 570 6.01 -26.39 11.34
CA PRO A 570 6.50 -27.06 12.54
C PRO A 570 7.54 -28.14 12.24
N ASP A 571 8.60 -28.19 13.04
CA ASP A 571 9.66 -29.20 12.95
C ASP A 571 10.11 -29.61 14.38
N GLU A 572 10.19 -30.92 14.63
CA GLU A 572 10.48 -31.44 15.97
C GLU A 572 11.90 -31.14 16.49
N LEU A 573 12.87 -30.97 15.57
CA LEU A 573 14.26 -30.75 15.92
C LEU A 573 14.62 -29.26 15.90
N LYS A 574 14.09 -28.50 14.92
CA LYS A 574 14.47 -27.11 14.68
C LYS A 574 13.46 -26.10 15.25
N GLY A 575 12.32 -26.57 15.78
CA GLY A 575 11.17 -25.76 16.13
C GLY A 575 10.35 -25.42 14.89
N GLN A 576 10.96 -24.80 13.90
CA GLN A 576 10.38 -24.59 12.56
C GLN A 576 11.38 -24.95 11.46
N ALA A 577 10.89 -25.53 10.38
CA ALA A 577 11.61 -25.77 9.12
C ALA A 577 11.17 -24.76 8.06
N ILE A 578 12.07 -24.42 7.16
CA ILE A 578 11.83 -23.46 6.08
C ILE A 578 11.23 -24.18 4.89
N SER A 579 10.00 -23.83 4.51
CA SER A 579 9.31 -24.31 3.32
C SER A 579 9.22 -23.19 2.29
N ALA A 580 9.81 -23.40 1.10
CA ALA A 580 9.84 -22.44 0.02
C ALA A 580 8.93 -22.88 -1.14
N PHE A 581 8.10 -21.97 -1.63
CA PHE A 581 7.29 -22.13 -2.84
C PHE A 581 7.91 -21.27 -3.94
N VAL A 582 8.29 -21.88 -5.04
CA VAL A 582 9.12 -21.24 -6.08
C VAL A 582 8.45 -21.35 -7.45
N SER A 583 8.29 -20.21 -8.11
CA SER A 583 7.90 -20.13 -9.53
C SER A 583 9.15 -19.88 -10.38
N LEU A 584 9.31 -20.69 -11.42
CA LEU A 584 10.48 -20.64 -12.29
C LEU A 584 10.31 -19.65 -13.44
N GLU A 585 11.43 -19.09 -13.90
CA GLU A 585 11.51 -18.35 -15.15
C GLU A 585 11.14 -19.22 -16.35
N SER A 586 10.58 -18.59 -17.38
CA SER A 586 10.15 -19.28 -18.61
C SER A 586 11.26 -20.11 -19.22
N GLY A 587 10.94 -21.36 -19.61
CA GLY A 587 11.90 -22.29 -20.22
C GLY A 587 12.65 -23.18 -19.23
N ASN A 588 12.49 -22.97 -17.91
CA ASN A 588 13.04 -23.85 -16.88
C ASN A 588 12.01 -24.89 -16.45
N GLN A 589 12.47 -26.08 -16.09
CA GLN A 589 11.63 -27.19 -15.64
C GLN A 589 11.94 -27.56 -14.19
N PRO A 590 10.93 -27.92 -13.39
CA PRO A 590 11.12 -28.49 -12.07
C PRO A 590 11.98 -29.75 -12.09
N SER A 591 12.97 -29.87 -11.19
CA SER A 591 13.72 -31.10 -10.96
C SER A 591 14.30 -31.14 -9.56
N GLU A 592 14.68 -32.33 -9.08
CA GLU A 592 15.35 -32.48 -7.77
C GLU A 592 16.76 -31.85 -7.77
N GLU A 593 17.46 -31.94 -8.90
CA GLU A 593 18.77 -31.28 -9.08
C GLU A 593 18.65 -29.77 -8.91
N LEU A 594 17.58 -29.16 -9.44
CA LEU A 594 17.32 -27.73 -9.29
C LEU A 594 16.97 -27.37 -7.84
N LYS A 595 16.23 -28.20 -7.11
CA LYS A 595 16.00 -27.99 -5.67
C LYS A 595 17.32 -27.96 -4.90
N ASP A 596 18.22 -28.89 -5.19
CA ASP A 596 19.53 -28.94 -4.53
C ASP A 596 20.44 -27.76 -4.94
N GLU A 597 20.37 -27.33 -6.19
CA GLU A 597 21.04 -26.12 -6.69
C GLU A 597 20.55 -24.89 -5.91
N LEU A 598 19.25 -24.71 -5.76
CA LEU A 598 18.65 -23.59 -5.02
C LEU A 598 18.98 -23.63 -3.53
N ARG A 599 18.99 -24.80 -2.90
CA ARG A 599 19.40 -24.95 -1.49
C ARG A 599 20.87 -24.54 -1.28
N LYS A 600 21.75 -24.95 -2.17
CA LYS A 600 23.18 -24.57 -2.13
C LYS A 600 23.35 -23.07 -2.40
N TRP A 601 22.57 -22.54 -3.32
CA TRP A 601 22.58 -21.12 -3.65
C TRP A 601 22.19 -20.28 -2.44
N VAL A 602 21.05 -20.54 -1.80
CA VAL A 602 20.63 -19.83 -0.59
C VAL A 602 21.66 -19.94 0.53
N SER A 603 22.24 -21.14 0.73
CA SER A 603 23.31 -21.33 1.72
C SER A 603 24.55 -20.50 1.44
N LYS A 604 24.88 -20.28 0.18
CA LYS A 604 26.02 -19.45 -0.25
C LYS A 604 25.71 -17.95 -0.05
N GLU A 605 24.51 -17.52 -0.42
CA GLU A 605 24.13 -16.09 -0.41
C GLU A 605 23.89 -15.56 1.02
N ILE A 606 23.15 -16.31 1.85
CA ILE A 606 22.71 -15.84 3.16
C ILE A 606 22.97 -16.82 4.30
N GLY A 607 23.74 -17.87 4.06
CA GLY A 607 24.19 -18.81 5.11
C GLY A 607 23.33 -20.07 5.22
N SER A 608 23.95 -21.10 5.80
CA SER A 608 23.34 -22.45 5.91
C SER A 608 22.10 -22.51 6.80
N LEU A 609 21.96 -21.57 7.73
CA LEU A 609 20.79 -21.47 8.60
C LEU A 609 19.50 -21.16 7.84
N ALA A 610 19.61 -20.37 6.77
CA ALA A 610 18.49 -19.95 5.92
C ALA A 610 18.18 -20.96 4.80
N ARG A 611 18.92 -22.07 4.73
CA ARG A 611 18.72 -23.09 3.69
C ARG A 611 17.32 -23.70 3.79
N PRO A 612 16.52 -23.66 2.71
CA PRO A 612 15.20 -24.29 2.70
C PRO A 612 15.27 -25.80 2.94
N ASP A 613 14.46 -26.30 3.86
CA ASP A 613 14.29 -27.72 4.11
C ASP A 613 13.45 -28.38 3.02
N ASP A 614 12.44 -27.64 2.54
CA ASP A 614 11.53 -28.06 1.50
C ASP A 614 11.41 -26.99 0.42
N ILE A 615 11.44 -27.39 -0.86
CA ILE A 615 11.23 -26.52 -2.01
C ILE A 615 10.15 -27.15 -2.87
N ARG A 616 9.04 -26.40 -3.09
CA ARG A 616 7.91 -26.80 -3.93
C ARG A 616 7.84 -25.89 -5.14
N PHE A 617 7.92 -26.45 -6.32
CA PHE A 617 7.73 -25.68 -7.54
C PHE A 617 6.25 -25.47 -7.82
N THR A 618 5.88 -24.28 -8.25
CA THR A 618 4.51 -23.90 -8.59
C THR A 618 4.49 -22.96 -9.79
N GLU A 619 3.44 -23.04 -10.60
CA GLU A 619 3.27 -22.11 -11.72
C GLU A 619 2.98 -20.67 -11.26
N ALA A 620 2.27 -20.52 -10.13
CA ALA A 620 1.93 -19.23 -9.55
C ALA A 620 1.80 -19.33 -8.02
N LEU A 621 2.08 -18.24 -7.34
CA LEU A 621 1.87 -18.11 -5.89
C LEU A 621 0.44 -17.60 -5.60
N PRO A 622 -0.20 -18.03 -4.51
CA PRO A 622 -1.50 -17.53 -4.12
C PRO A 622 -1.36 -16.06 -3.70
N LYS A 623 -2.06 -15.20 -4.41
CA LYS A 623 -2.01 -13.75 -4.19
C LYS A 623 -3.40 -13.20 -3.92
N THR A 624 -3.45 -12.16 -3.13
CA THR A 624 -4.61 -11.29 -3.12
C THR A 624 -4.71 -10.58 -4.46
N ARG A 625 -5.87 -10.05 -4.78
CA ARG A 625 -6.07 -9.26 -6.00
C ARG A 625 -5.25 -7.96 -6.05
N SER A 626 -4.68 -7.53 -4.92
CA SER A 626 -3.66 -6.46 -4.86
C SER A 626 -2.25 -6.96 -5.20
N GLY A 627 -2.08 -8.26 -5.49
CA GLY A 627 -0.80 -8.88 -5.77
C GLY A 627 -0.02 -9.35 -4.53
N LYS A 628 -0.52 -9.10 -3.32
CA LYS A 628 0.15 -9.52 -2.08
C LYS A 628 0.07 -11.03 -1.89
N ILE A 629 1.21 -11.69 -1.67
CA ILE A 629 1.29 -13.13 -1.43
C ILE A 629 0.54 -13.50 -0.15
N MET A 630 -0.31 -14.50 -0.23
CA MET A 630 -1.11 -15.02 0.88
C MET A 630 -0.35 -16.11 1.65
N ARG A 631 0.72 -15.72 2.36
CA ARG A 631 1.58 -16.67 3.11
C ARG A 631 0.82 -17.53 4.09
N ARG A 632 -0.30 -17.04 4.62
CA ARG A 632 -1.16 -17.84 5.50
C ARG A 632 -1.63 -19.12 4.81
N LEU A 633 -2.07 -19.06 3.57
CA LEU A 633 -2.52 -20.23 2.80
C LEU A 633 -1.36 -21.19 2.50
N LEU A 634 -0.19 -20.65 2.17
CA LEU A 634 1.03 -21.45 1.97
C LEU A 634 1.48 -22.14 3.26
N ARG A 635 1.34 -21.48 4.40
CA ARG A 635 1.65 -22.07 5.72
C ARG A 635 0.68 -23.20 6.08
N GLU A 636 -0.62 -23.02 5.84
CA GLU A 636 -1.62 -24.08 6.02
C GLU A 636 -1.28 -25.29 5.15
N LEU A 637 -0.97 -25.06 3.89
CA LEU A 637 -0.57 -26.11 2.94
C LEU A 637 0.71 -26.82 3.39
N ALA A 638 1.76 -26.06 3.75
CA ALA A 638 3.04 -26.62 4.22
C ALA A 638 2.91 -27.41 5.52
N THR A 639 1.92 -27.10 6.38
CA THR A 639 1.74 -27.71 7.69
C THR A 639 0.77 -28.88 7.67
N HIS A 640 -0.33 -28.76 6.90
CA HIS A 640 -1.46 -29.67 6.96
C HIS A 640 -1.76 -30.38 5.65
N GLY A 641 -1.08 -30.02 4.54
CA GLY A 641 -1.38 -30.52 3.19
C GLY A 641 -2.72 -30.02 2.62
N GLU A 642 -3.47 -29.19 3.37
CA GLU A 642 -4.76 -28.65 2.93
C GLU A 642 -4.97 -27.21 3.39
N ILE A 643 -5.75 -26.46 2.61
CA ILE A 643 -6.12 -25.06 2.91
C ILE A 643 -7.56 -25.07 3.44
N LYS A 644 -7.74 -24.59 4.69
CA LYS A 644 -9.05 -24.46 5.36
C LYS A 644 -9.44 -23.01 5.64
N GLY A 645 -8.48 -22.10 5.55
CA GLY A 645 -8.68 -20.69 5.90
C GLY A 645 -9.46 -19.91 4.84
N ASP A 646 -9.77 -18.66 5.18
CA ASP A 646 -10.49 -17.72 4.33
C ASP A 646 -9.73 -17.45 3.01
N THR A 647 -10.36 -17.74 1.89
CA THR A 647 -9.84 -17.53 0.52
C THR A 647 -10.55 -16.40 -0.21
N THR A 648 -11.43 -15.65 0.44
CA THR A 648 -12.32 -14.65 -0.20
C THR A 648 -11.57 -13.50 -0.89
N THR A 649 -10.30 -13.25 -0.48
CA THR A 649 -9.45 -12.21 -1.07
C THR A 649 -8.51 -12.72 -2.15
N LEU A 650 -8.56 -14.01 -2.48
CA LEU A 650 -7.70 -14.65 -3.48
C LEU A 650 -8.03 -14.16 -4.89
N GLU A 651 -7.01 -13.85 -5.68
CA GLU A 651 -7.17 -13.38 -7.06
C GLU A 651 -7.65 -14.51 -7.99
N ASP A 652 -7.04 -15.70 -7.85
CA ASP A 652 -7.30 -16.84 -8.71
C ASP A 652 -7.39 -18.13 -7.87
N PHE A 653 -8.59 -18.69 -7.80
CA PHE A 653 -8.84 -19.92 -7.05
C PHE A 653 -8.20 -21.16 -7.67
N THR A 654 -7.86 -21.12 -8.98
CA THR A 654 -7.22 -22.28 -9.66
C THR A 654 -5.81 -22.52 -9.15
N VAL A 655 -5.14 -21.49 -8.60
CA VAL A 655 -3.81 -21.59 -8.00
C VAL A 655 -3.80 -22.58 -6.81
N ILE A 656 -4.87 -22.61 -6.02
CA ILE A 656 -4.98 -23.56 -4.89
C ILE A 656 -5.03 -25.01 -5.38
N ALA A 657 -5.79 -25.27 -6.45
CA ALA A 657 -5.88 -26.62 -7.03
C ALA A 657 -4.51 -27.06 -7.54
N LYS A 658 -3.81 -26.19 -8.27
CA LYS A 658 -2.46 -26.46 -8.81
C LYS A 658 -1.41 -26.67 -7.71
N LEU A 659 -1.50 -25.93 -6.60
CA LEU A 659 -0.61 -26.11 -5.45
C LEU A 659 -0.81 -27.48 -4.78
N ARG A 660 -2.03 -28.02 -4.77
CA ARG A 660 -2.34 -29.36 -4.25
C ARG A 660 -1.83 -30.46 -5.20
N GLU A 661 -2.04 -30.30 -6.51
CA GLU A 661 -1.55 -31.24 -7.53
C GLU A 661 -0.01 -31.37 -7.50
N ALA A 662 0.70 -30.27 -7.22
CA ALA A 662 2.15 -30.27 -7.06
C ALA A 662 2.65 -31.02 -5.79
N GLU A 663 1.76 -31.43 -4.88
CA GLU A 663 2.10 -32.28 -3.71
C GLU A 663 1.96 -33.77 -4.00
N GLU A 664 1.11 -34.16 -4.97
CA GLU A 664 0.83 -35.56 -5.27
C GLU A 664 1.77 -36.16 -6.35
N GLY A 665 2.61 -35.33 -7.00
CA GLY A 665 3.59 -35.73 -8.03
C GLY A 665 5.02 -35.56 -7.53
#